data_9f8d7cbecc17dd7b2eae4f3189d75f90
#
_entry.id   9f8d7cbecc17dd7b2eae4f3189d75f90
#
_cell.length_a   1.000
_cell.length_b   1.000
_cell.length_c   1.000
_cell.angle_alpha   90.00
_cell.angle_beta   90.00
_cell.angle_gamma   90.00
#
_symmetry.space_group_name_H-M   'P 1'
#
loop_
_entity.id
_entity.type
_entity.pdbx_description
1 polymer ?
#
loop_
_entity_poly.entity_id
_entity_poly.type
_entity_poly.pdbx_seq_one_letter_code
_entity_poly.pdbx_strand_id
1 'polypeptide(L)'
;MKRILTLGIVLLTANSLLPAQEITFSETKFDWGTVQEQDGTVSHDFRFVNTGDKPLTIKSIITGCGCTSSEWSEKAYQPGEKGTIRLVYHPQGRTENSINLVAEIYTNRAAKGVVTLEMAGEIKRQASSYPAYYNPANGKRSQSQAGIPQDEYEQILDRIREELYAKSTPQQTDQATERLLRSMLPEGKWNDLDYTCFFRTNWEPADHLKRLVTIAASYTDKQSRYYGNEVLYNAIRAALQYWIAQDPTCFNWWYNQISVPQTQASLLALMDAGQQKLPPEISAPILKAMGERSDPRKWTGANKMDIAIHHLIRGCLLKNDSIVRVNADEIFYPVQIVANEGIQEDLSYHQHGPQLYIGGYGTVFVDNIVRMGNILNGTKYAMNPEKLSLFSNFIRNTYFNVFRSRYLDFSVTGRGVSRKGTLDYGDCAVLFKNLQTLDAAHADEYASIARRFLTREASYQRSDRNTMYYCSDYMLHNRQNYDFSVRASSTRTNKTESGNGENIYGTYMSDGATNIRVNGNEYVDIFPVWEWDRIPGTTLPAGEKRNPVDWGTKGTCTFTGGVSDGKYGVMTFRLNDYGVKAQKSWFMFDNEVVCLGSGIGSDVPADIVTTLNQCHLDGNTWINTGKTLRQAAQGEFSFEQAPQWIWHDSIAYLFLQENNVKLRMNRQKGNWAKINFNYPATEISIPVFNLSINHGKSPRNASYAYIVVPGINHPEKMKAYSHRHLKIERNDMEIQAVSNRKSGILQIVFFKPDTFDNGEIKVKALKPCVVQIKRSKGKVTDIQIADPQNQEKLKPGIDVIIL
;
A
#
# COMPACT_ATOMS: atom_id res chain seq x y z
N MET A 1 45.42 69.86 -43.99
CA MET A 1 44.01 69.36 -44.03
C MET A 1 43.99 67.95 -43.47
N LYS A 2 43.70 67.77 -42.17
CA LYS A 2 43.64 66.54 -41.48
C LYS A 2 42.17 66.21 -41.21
N ARG A 3 41.68 65.10 -41.78
CA ARG A 3 40.38 64.57 -41.48
C ARG A 3 40.48 63.69 -40.16
N ILE A 4 39.73 64.06 -39.17
CA ILE A 4 39.56 63.34 -37.95
C ILE A 4 38.39 62.38 -38.15
N LEU A 5 38.68 61.06 -38.04
CA LEU A 5 37.67 59.99 -38.04
C LEU A 5 37.27 59.68 -36.59
N THR A 6 36.03 60.03 -36.25
CA THR A 6 35.47 59.71 -34.95
C THR A 6 34.90 58.27 -34.97
N LEU A 7 35.51 57.36 -34.20
CA LEU A 7 35.08 56.00 -34.04
C LEU A 7 34.05 55.95 -32.94
N GLY A 8 32.77 55.78 -33.24
CA GLY A 8 31.72 55.55 -32.27
C GLY A 8 31.77 54.09 -31.76
N ILE A 9 32.09 53.91 -30.47
CA ILE A 9 31.98 52.61 -29.80
C ILE A 9 30.52 52.45 -29.43
N VAL A 10 29.80 51.50 -30.11
CA VAL A 10 28.49 51.04 -29.69
C VAL A 10 28.72 49.96 -28.63
N LEU A 11 28.49 50.28 -27.38
CA LEU A 11 28.37 49.29 -26.28
C LEU A 11 27.07 48.54 -26.49
N LEU A 12 27.14 47.32 -27.04
CA LEU A 12 26.07 46.33 -26.94
C LEU A 12 26.07 45.82 -25.49
N THR A 13 25.18 46.35 -24.64
CA THR A 13 24.81 45.70 -23.40
C THR A 13 23.99 44.44 -23.73
N ALA A 14 24.63 43.29 -23.73
CA ALA A 14 23.92 42.02 -23.72
C ALA A 14 23.22 41.93 -22.34
N ASN A 15 21.97 42.31 -22.28
CA ASN A 15 21.09 41.92 -21.15
C ASN A 15 20.87 40.39 -21.26
N SER A 16 21.74 39.62 -20.63
CA SER A 16 21.40 38.25 -20.29
C SER A 16 20.28 38.29 -19.27
N LEU A 17 19.05 38.09 -19.73
CA LEU A 17 17.90 37.81 -18.86
C LEU A 17 18.24 36.51 -18.12
N LEU A 18 18.72 36.62 -16.86
CA LEU A 18 18.83 35.49 -15.96
C LEU A 18 17.41 34.97 -15.70
N PRO A 19 17.20 33.65 -15.73
CA PRO A 19 15.89 33.08 -15.44
C PRO A 19 15.47 33.43 -14.01
N ALA A 20 14.19 33.77 -13.83
CA ALA A 20 13.63 34.34 -12.59
C ALA A 20 13.85 33.48 -11.30
N GLN A 21 14.02 32.17 -11.45
CA GLN A 21 14.42 31.26 -10.37
C GLN A 21 15.38 30.22 -10.99
N GLU A 22 16.58 30.09 -10.43
CA GLU A 22 17.56 29.14 -10.92
C GLU A 22 18.32 28.50 -9.78
N ILE A 23 18.52 27.20 -9.87
CA ILE A 23 19.27 26.40 -8.91
C ILE A 23 20.55 25.88 -9.57
N THR A 24 21.68 26.12 -8.96
CA THR A 24 22.97 25.62 -9.44
C THR A 24 23.63 24.80 -8.33
N PHE A 25 24.01 23.58 -8.64
CA PHE A 25 24.69 22.67 -7.73
C PHE A 25 26.20 22.75 -7.91
N SER A 26 26.95 22.56 -6.82
CA SER A 26 28.41 22.41 -6.86
C SER A 26 28.85 21.12 -7.55
N GLU A 27 28.02 20.09 -7.43
CA GLU A 27 28.13 18.80 -8.09
C GLU A 27 26.75 18.18 -8.20
N THR A 28 26.50 17.38 -9.22
CA THR A 28 25.25 16.67 -9.47
C THR A 28 25.41 15.16 -9.44
N LYS A 29 26.64 14.67 -9.29
CA LYS A 29 26.97 13.25 -9.25
C LYS A 29 27.91 12.96 -8.11
N PHE A 30 27.68 11.85 -7.41
CA PHE A 30 28.53 11.34 -6.35
C PHE A 30 28.70 9.83 -6.49
N ASP A 31 29.95 9.36 -6.48
CA ASP A 31 30.29 7.95 -6.45
C ASP A 31 30.88 7.61 -5.07
N TRP A 32 30.21 6.71 -4.32
CA TRP A 32 30.69 6.26 -3.02
C TRP A 32 31.70 5.12 -3.10
N GLY A 33 32.04 4.65 -4.30
CA GLY A 33 32.93 3.51 -4.49
C GLY A 33 32.29 2.20 -4.00
N THR A 34 32.99 1.44 -3.15
CA THR A 34 32.50 0.17 -2.61
C THR A 34 32.33 0.24 -1.11
N VAL A 35 31.14 -0.07 -0.59
CA VAL A 35 30.82 -0.14 0.84
C VAL A 35 30.26 -1.52 1.21
N GLN A 36 30.33 -1.89 2.50
CA GLN A 36 29.74 -3.13 3.00
C GLN A 36 28.29 -2.89 3.39
N GLU A 37 27.37 -3.84 3.12
CA GLU A 37 25.97 -3.72 3.51
C GLU A 37 25.77 -3.50 5.02
N GLN A 38 26.64 -4.11 5.83
CA GLN A 38 26.64 -4.00 7.30
C GLN A 38 27.02 -2.61 7.82
N ASP A 39 27.69 -1.79 7.00
CA ASP A 39 28.10 -0.43 7.40
C ASP A 39 26.91 0.53 7.46
N GLY A 40 25.72 0.07 7.02
CA GLY A 40 24.48 0.81 7.11
C GLY A 40 24.21 1.69 5.91
N THR A 41 23.62 2.86 6.13
CA THR A 41 23.21 3.78 5.08
C THR A 41 24.39 4.54 4.47
N VAL A 42 24.29 4.80 3.16
CA VAL A 42 25.24 5.68 2.45
C VAL A 42 24.56 7.01 2.20
N SER A 43 25.17 8.14 2.57
CA SER A 43 24.58 9.46 2.37
C SER A 43 25.53 10.46 1.75
N HIS A 44 24.99 11.43 1.01
CA HIS A 44 25.76 12.54 0.44
C HIS A 44 24.97 13.84 0.46
N ASP A 45 25.70 14.95 0.73
CA ASP A 45 25.16 16.31 0.81
C ASP A 45 25.43 17.08 -0.48
N PHE A 46 24.45 17.18 -1.36
CA PHE A 46 24.53 18.01 -2.57
C PHE A 46 24.26 19.46 -2.22
N ARG A 47 25.29 20.31 -2.40
CA ARG A 47 25.20 21.74 -2.09
C ARG A 47 24.79 22.53 -3.32
N PHE A 48 23.86 23.47 -3.14
CA PHE A 48 23.38 24.33 -4.20
C PHE A 48 23.35 25.82 -3.80
N VAL A 49 23.18 26.69 -4.78
CA VAL A 49 22.93 28.10 -4.61
C VAL A 49 21.78 28.53 -5.52
N ASN A 50 20.90 29.42 -5.03
CA ASN A 50 19.93 30.08 -5.89
C ASN A 50 20.67 31.14 -6.74
N THR A 51 20.90 30.84 -8.01
CA THR A 51 21.55 31.73 -8.97
C THR A 51 20.57 32.63 -9.74
N GLY A 52 19.26 32.48 -9.50
CA GLY A 52 18.24 33.34 -10.06
C GLY A 52 18.10 34.66 -9.30
N ASP A 53 17.22 35.52 -9.79
CA ASP A 53 16.91 36.86 -9.24
C ASP A 53 15.69 36.91 -8.32
N LYS A 54 15.00 35.74 -8.13
CA LYS A 54 13.82 35.58 -7.29
C LYS A 54 13.96 34.44 -6.28
N PRO A 55 13.19 34.47 -5.19
CA PRO A 55 13.22 33.40 -4.20
C PRO A 55 12.92 32.03 -4.83
N LEU A 56 13.79 31.06 -4.55
CA LEU A 56 13.70 29.67 -4.99
C LEU A 56 13.15 28.80 -3.85
N THR A 57 12.15 27.99 -4.14
CA THR A 57 11.63 26.99 -3.19
C THR A 57 11.71 25.60 -3.85
N ILE A 58 12.28 24.65 -3.12
CA ILE A 58 12.23 23.23 -3.53
C ILE A 58 10.83 22.72 -3.16
N LYS A 59 10.09 22.28 -4.15
CA LYS A 59 8.71 21.79 -4.00
C LYS A 59 8.65 20.34 -3.62
N SER A 60 9.51 19.52 -4.25
CA SER A 60 9.63 18.10 -3.98
C SER A 60 10.95 17.56 -4.51
N ILE A 61 11.39 16.45 -3.94
CA ILE A 61 12.49 15.64 -4.43
C ILE A 61 11.94 14.24 -4.66
N ILE A 62 12.10 13.72 -5.88
CA ILE A 62 11.62 12.39 -6.24
C ILE A 62 12.83 11.49 -6.43
N THR A 63 12.96 10.47 -5.59
CA THR A 63 14.01 9.47 -5.70
C THR A 63 13.57 8.28 -6.55
N GLY A 64 14.49 7.67 -7.30
CA GLY A 64 14.20 6.63 -8.29
C GLY A 64 13.76 5.29 -7.71
N CYS A 65 13.98 5.04 -6.45
CA CYS A 65 13.59 3.81 -5.77
C CYS A 65 13.21 4.10 -4.31
N GLY A 66 12.50 3.17 -3.68
CA GLY A 66 12.24 3.21 -2.24
C GLY A 66 13.45 2.88 -1.37
N CYS A 67 14.60 2.76 -1.96
CA CYS A 67 15.88 2.54 -1.31
C CYS A 67 16.63 3.86 -1.00
N THR A 68 16.09 4.99 -1.45
CA THR A 68 16.71 6.30 -1.29
C THR A 68 15.72 7.29 -0.67
N SER A 69 16.11 7.90 0.42
CA SER A 69 15.41 9.02 1.03
C SER A 69 16.13 10.34 0.76
N SER A 70 15.44 11.45 0.93
CA SER A 70 15.97 12.78 0.72
C SER A 70 15.58 13.73 1.84
N GLU A 71 16.54 14.54 2.28
CA GLU A 71 16.33 15.57 3.31
C GLU A 71 16.66 16.94 2.73
N TRP A 72 15.75 17.90 2.90
CA TRP A 72 15.95 19.30 2.48
C TRP A 72 15.09 20.24 3.30
N SER A 73 15.36 21.57 3.20
CA SER A 73 14.53 22.59 3.80
C SER A 73 13.52 23.15 2.80
N GLU A 74 12.25 23.23 3.20
CA GLU A 74 11.15 23.80 2.38
C GLU A 74 11.12 25.34 2.37
N LYS A 75 12.09 26.02 2.99
CA LYS A 75 12.15 27.48 2.99
C LYS A 75 12.35 28.06 1.58
N ALA A 76 12.02 29.34 1.43
CA ALA A 76 12.37 30.08 0.24
C ALA A 76 13.82 30.59 0.33
N TYR A 77 14.69 30.13 -0.55
CA TYR A 77 16.09 30.57 -0.65
C TYR A 77 16.15 31.88 -1.46
N GLN A 78 16.69 32.93 -0.85
CA GLN A 78 16.85 34.21 -1.53
C GLN A 78 17.94 34.14 -2.63
N PRO A 79 17.95 35.09 -3.60
CA PRO A 79 19.03 35.17 -4.58
C PRO A 79 20.41 35.14 -3.93
N GLY A 80 21.30 34.26 -4.38
CA GLY A 80 22.64 34.03 -3.81
C GLY A 80 22.67 33.18 -2.54
N GLU A 81 21.52 32.79 -1.98
CA GLU A 81 21.48 31.94 -0.78
C GLU A 81 21.83 30.49 -1.10
N LYS A 82 22.58 29.87 -0.22
CA LYS A 82 23.05 28.49 -0.33
C LYS A 82 22.12 27.54 0.43
N GLY A 83 21.97 26.31 -0.10
CA GLY A 83 21.23 25.23 0.52
C GLY A 83 21.94 23.90 0.33
N THR A 84 21.37 22.89 0.97
CA THR A 84 21.87 21.49 0.88
C THR A 84 20.68 20.56 0.70
N ILE A 85 20.85 19.56 -0.16
CA ILE A 85 19.98 18.40 -0.29
C ILE A 85 20.80 17.19 0.09
N ARG A 86 20.38 16.46 1.12
CA ARG A 86 20.98 15.18 1.49
C ARG A 86 20.22 14.06 0.84
N LEU A 87 20.90 13.16 0.14
CA LEU A 87 20.35 11.89 -0.31
C LEU A 87 20.93 10.77 0.55
N VAL A 88 20.07 9.82 0.95
CA VAL A 88 20.46 8.69 1.80
C VAL A 88 20.01 7.39 1.12
N TYR A 89 20.96 6.51 0.84
CA TYR A 89 20.68 5.17 0.31
C TYR A 89 20.66 4.13 1.43
N HIS A 90 19.66 3.26 1.41
CA HIS A 90 19.45 2.17 2.38
C HIS A 90 19.72 0.82 1.71
N PRO A 91 20.92 0.22 1.90
CA PRO A 91 21.33 -0.99 1.20
C PRO A 91 20.69 -2.28 1.72
N GLN A 92 20.19 -2.28 2.96
CA GLN A 92 19.70 -3.47 3.64
C GLN A 92 18.49 -4.10 2.93
N GLY A 93 18.53 -5.42 2.76
CA GLY A 93 17.44 -6.18 2.14
C GLY A 93 17.34 -6.02 0.62
N ARG A 94 18.38 -5.52 -0.05
CA ARG A 94 18.45 -5.37 -1.50
C ARG A 94 19.35 -6.46 -2.10
N THR A 95 19.20 -6.71 -3.39
CA THR A 95 19.94 -7.78 -4.10
C THR A 95 21.00 -7.24 -5.05
N GLU A 96 20.86 -5.98 -5.48
CA GLU A 96 21.78 -5.35 -6.41
C GLU A 96 23.10 -5.01 -5.72
N ASN A 97 24.22 -5.37 -6.38
CA ASN A 97 25.56 -5.01 -5.91
C ASN A 97 26.03 -3.69 -6.53
N SER A 98 25.70 -3.42 -7.78
CA SER A 98 26.02 -2.16 -8.45
C SER A 98 24.77 -1.27 -8.45
N ILE A 99 24.89 -0.09 -7.89
CA ILE A 99 23.78 0.83 -7.62
C ILE A 99 24.01 2.11 -8.41
N ASN A 100 22.95 2.59 -9.05
CA ASN A 100 22.87 3.92 -9.64
C ASN A 100 21.53 4.56 -9.27
N LEU A 101 21.58 5.58 -8.44
CA LEU A 101 20.44 6.27 -7.88
C LEU A 101 20.29 7.62 -8.53
N VAL A 102 19.05 7.98 -8.82
CA VAL A 102 18.70 9.27 -9.42
C VAL A 102 17.65 9.95 -8.57
N ALA A 103 17.87 11.22 -8.24
CA ALA A 103 16.90 12.07 -7.56
C ALA A 103 16.58 13.29 -8.41
N GLU A 104 15.31 13.59 -8.63
CA GLU A 104 14.82 14.73 -9.38
C GLU A 104 14.34 15.83 -8.44
N ILE A 105 14.87 17.03 -8.64
CA ILE A 105 14.59 18.20 -7.82
C ILE A 105 13.58 19.09 -8.53
N TYR A 106 12.40 19.23 -7.95
CA TYR A 106 11.33 20.08 -8.44
C TYR A 106 11.29 21.38 -7.63
N THR A 107 11.34 22.51 -8.32
CA THR A 107 11.33 23.84 -7.72
C THR A 107 10.08 24.63 -8.13
N ASN A 108 9.93 25.84 -7.60
CA ASN A 108 8.90 26.79 -8.04
C ASN A 108 9.22 27.48 -9.37
N ARG A 109 10.23 27.04 -10.13
CA ARG A 109 10.55 27.53 -11.48
C ARG A 109 9.42 27.17 -12.45
N ALA A 110 8.94 28.15 -13.22
CA ALA A 110 7.94 27.88 -14.26
C ALA A 110 8.55 27.07 -15.40
N ALA A 111 7.87 25.99 -15.76
CA ALA A 111 8.07 25.11 -16.91
C ALA A 111 9.48 25.02 -17.51
N LYS A 112 10.18 23.92 -17.25
CA LYS A 112 11.49 23.44 -17.73
C LYS A 112 12.63 23.66 -16.74
N GLY A 113 12.75 22.76 -15.77
CA GLY A 113 13.93 22.76 -14.90
C GLY A 113 13.83 21.74 -13.78
N VAL A 114 13.74 20.46 -14.13
CA VAL A 114 14.08 19.39 -13.18
C VAL A 114 15.60 19.30 -13.18
N VAL A 115 16.22 19.43 -12.02
CA VAL A 115 17.65 19.12 -11.84
C VAL A 115 17.74 17.72 -11.30
N THR A 116 18.63 16.94 -11.91
CA THR A 116 18.85 15.56 -11.51
C THR A 116 20.14 15.45 -10.70
N LEU A 117 20.06 14.78 -9.56
CA LEU A 117 21.23 14.38 -8.75
C LEU A 117 21.41 12.85 -8.88
N GLU A 118 22.64 12.41 -9.01
CA GLU A 118 22.99 10.99 -9.16
C GLU A 118 23.93 10.55 -8.04
N MET A 119 23.66 9.37 -7.46
CA MET A 119 24.55 8.67 -6.54
C MET A 119 24.82 7.27 -7.07
N ALA A 120 26.05 6.84 -7.15
CA ALA A 120 26.42 5.52 -7.65
C ALA A 120 27.49 4.85 -6.76
N GLY A 121 27.63 3.53 -6.91
CA GLY A 121 28.67 2.75 -6.25
C GLY A 121 28.33 1.27 -6.13
N GLU A 122 29.15 0.52 -5.42
CA GLU A 122 28.99 -0.91 -5.21
C GLU A 122 28.72 -1.24 -3.75
N ILE A 123 27.86 -2.24 -3.52
CA ILE A 123 27.57 -2.80 -2.20
C ILE A 123 28.15 -4.21 -2.12
N LYS A 124 29.12 -4.43 -1.24
CA LYS A 124 29.58 -5.76 -0.88
C LYS A 124 28.68 -6.35 0.21
N ARG A 125 28.08 -7.51 -0.08
CA ARG A 125 27.21 -8.24 0.82
C ARG A 125 27.97 -9.38 1.46
N GLN A 126 27.75 -9.65 2.74
CA GLN A 126 28.16 -10.93 3.32
C GLN A 126 27.34 -12.04 2.66
N ALA A 127 28.01 -13.15 2.31
CA ALA A 127 27.30 -14.33 1.87
C ALA A 127 26.28 -14.72 2.95
N SER A 128 24.99 -14.58 2.60
CA SER A 128 23.89 -14.92 3.49
C SER A 128 24.05 -16.39 3.89
N SER A 129 24.00 -16.67 5.19
CA SER A 129 23.99 -18.03 5.76
C SER A 129 22.61 -18.71 5.56
N TYR A 130 21.79 -18.23 4.63
CA TYR A 130 20.59 -18.92 4.20
C TYR A 130 21.01 -20.14 3.36
N PRO A 131 20.45 -21.33 3.61
CA PRO A 131 20.74 -22.49 2.79
C PRO A 131 20.46 -22.12 1.34
N ALA A 132 21.47 -22.33 0.49
CA ALA A 132 21.35 -22.14 -0.95
C ALA A 132 20.36 -23.18 -1.50
N TYR A 133 19.07 -22.88 -1.39
CA TYR A 133 18.04 -23.60 -2.13
C TYR A 133 18.05 -23.07 -3.56
N TYR A 134 18.55 -23.96 -4.39
CA TYR A 134 18.61 -23.88 -5.84
C TYR A 134 19.96 -23.41 -6.43
N ASN A 135 20.86 -24.36 -6.57
CA ASN A 135 21.92 -24.30 -7.56
C ASN A 135 21.39 -24.98 -8.86
N PRO A 136 21.15 -24.24 -9.95
CA PRO A 136 20.67 -24.82 -11.21
C PRO A 136 21.65 -25.82 -11.84
N ALA A 137 22.90 -25.91 -11.33
CA ALA A 137 23.92 -26.83 -11.85
C ALA A 137 23.79 -28.29 -11.36
N ASN A 138 22.97 -28.60 -10.33
CA ASN A 138 22.86 -29.96 -9.74
C ASN A 138 21.53 -30.67 -10.05
N GLY A 139 20.64 -30.07 -10.83
CA GLY A 139 19.45 -30.75 -11.34
C GLY A 139 19.73 -31.59 -12.59
N LYS A 140 20.44 -32.71 -12.48
CA LYS A 140 20.34 -33.75 -13.51
C LYS A 140 18.94 -34.36 -13.48
N ARG A 141 17.97 -33.67 -14.07
CA ARG A 141 16.77 -34.27 -14.60
C ARG A 141 17.14 -34.94 -15.93
N SER A 142 16.87 -36.22 -16.05
CA SER A 142 16.93 -36.95 -17.31
C SER A 142 16.22 -36.14 -18.40
N GLN A 143 16.98 -35.68 -19.38
CA GLN A 143 16.46 -35.12 -20.60
C GLN A 143 15.76 -36.21 -21.38
N SER A 144 14.45 -36.35 -21.23
CA SER A 144 13.66 -36.80 -22.37
C SER A 144 13.47 -35.56 -23.26
N GLN A 145 14.19 -35.50 -24.37
CA GLN A 145 13.91 -34.60 -25.48
C GLN A 145 12.61 -35.07 -26.18
N ALA A 146 11.47 -34.88 -25.56
CA ALA A 146 10.21 -34.80 -26.28
C ALA A 146 9.98 -33.30 -26.49
N GLY A 147 10.06 -32.84 -27.72
CA GLY A 147 9.68 -31.46 -28.10
C GLY A 147 8.27 -31.18 -27.60
N ILE A 148 8.04 -29.97 -27.14
CA ILE A 148 6.69 -29.55 -26.71
C ILE A 148 5.76 -29.69 -27.91
N PRO A 149 4.56 -30.26 -27.74
CA PRO A 149 3.52 -30.09 -28.73
C PRO A 149 3.39 -28.60 -29.05
N GLN A 150 3.43 -28.23 -30.31
CA GLN A 150 3.31 -26.84 -30.81
C GLN A 150 2.00 -26.18 -30.32
N ASP A 151 1.10 -26.95 -29.79
CA ASP A 151 -0.22 -26.66 -29.26
C ASP A 151 -0.19 -25.86 -27.93
N GLU A 152 0.74 -26.11 -27.00
CA GLU A 152 0.73 -25.45 -25.69
C GLU A 152 1.11 -23.96 -25.75
N TYR A 153 2.00 -23.56 -26.67
CA TYR A 153 2.33 -22.14 -26.83
C TYR A 153 1.15 -21.37 -27.39
N GLU A 154 0.49 -21.93 -28.40
CA GLU A 154 -0.69 -21.32 -29.01
C GLU A 154 -1.86 -21.30 -28.00
N GLN A 155 -2.05 -22.37 -27.24
CA GLN A 155 -3.06 -22.40 -26.16
C GLN A 155 -2.85 -21.27 -25.15
N ILE A 156 -1.60 -21.00 -24.74
CA ILE A 156 -1.28 -19.89 -23.82
C ILE A 156 -1.56 -18.54 -24.49
N LEU A 157 -1.12 -18.36 -25.73
CA LEU A 157 -1.33 -17.12 -26.49
C LEU A 157 -2.83 -16.86 -26.73
N ASP A 158 -3.61 -17.90 -27.06
CA ASP A 158 -5.06 -17.75 -27.26
C ASP A 158 -5.78 -17.31 -25.99
N ARG A 159 -5.46 -17.86 -24.82
CA ARG A 159 -6.03 -17.40 -23.55
C ARG A 159 -5.67 -15.96 -23.24
N ILE A 160 -4.46 -15.52 -23.59
CA ILE A 160 -4.04 -14.11 -23.44
C ILE A 160 -4.83 -13.22 -24.40
N ARG A 161 -5.05 -13.64 -25.65
CA ARG A 161 -5.86 -12.90 -26.65
C ARG A 161 -7.32 -12.80 -26.20
N GLU A 162 -7.91 -13.89 -25.72
CA GLU A 162 -9.28 -13.89 -25.16
C GLU A 162 -9.43 -12.90 -24.02
N GLU A 163 -8.45 -12.83 -23.11
CA GLU A 163 -8.45 -11.84 -22.04
C GLU A 163 -8.36 -10.40 -22.57
N LEU A 164 -7.54 -10.17 -23.62
CA LEU A 164 -7.41 -8.84 -24.24
C LEU A 164 -8.70 -8.42 -24.95
N TYR A 165 -9.36 -9.32 -25.66
CA TYR A 165 -10.66 -9.05 -26.31
C TYR A 165 -11.78 -8.82 -25.29
N ALA A 166 -11.77 -9.50 -24.15
CA ALA A 166 -12.80 -9.37 -23.12
C ALA A 166 -12.80 -8.00 -22.38
N LYS A 167 -11.79 -7.16 -22.58
CA LYS A 167 -11.70 -5.83 -21.93
C LYS A 167 -12.80 -4.85 -22.37
N SER A 168 -13.33 -5.02 -23.58
CA SER A 168 -14.37 -4.17 -24.15
C SER A 168 -15.17 -4.97 -25.16
N THR A 169 -16.40 -4.54 -25.45
CA THR A 169 -17.14 -5.15 -26.57
C THR A 169 -16.47 -4.82 -27.90
N PRO A 170 -16.60 -5.70 -28.92
CA PRO A 170 -16.03 -5.43 -30.25
C PRO A 170 -16.45 -4.06 -30.80
N GLN A 171 -17.73 -3.67 -30.62
CA GLN A 171 -18.25 -2.37 -31.05
C GLN A 171 -17.56 -1.18 -30.34
N GLN A 172 -17.30 -1.30 -29.03
CA GLN A 172 -16.59 -0.26 -28.28
C GLN A 172 -15.13 -0.15 -28.73
N THR A 173 -14.48 -1.29 -28.94
CA THR A 173 -13.09 -1.36 -29.45
C THR A 173 -12.99 -0.75 -30.85
N ASP A 174 -13.94 -1.07 -31.75
CA ASP A 174 -13.99 -0.51 -33.10
C ASP A 174 -14.20 1.00 -33.12
N GLN A 175 -15.10 1.51 -32.27
CA GLN A 175 -15.31 2.97 -32.13
C GLN A 175 -14.06 3.68 -31.58
N ALA A 176 -13.35 3.05 -30.64
CA ALA A 176 -12.10 3.57 -30.13
C ALA A 176 -11.03 3.57 -31.23
N THR A 177 -10.91 2.49 -31.98
CA THR A 177 -9.99 2.34 -33.13
C THR A 177 -10.23 3.44 -34.17
N GLU A 178 -11.48 3.73 -34.52
CA GLU A 178 -11.78 4.83 -35.48
C GLU A 178 -11.29 6.19 -34.99
N ARG A 179 -11.53 6.50 -33.72
CA ARG A 179 -11.06 7.76 -33.15
C ARG A 179 -9.52 7.86 -33.18
N LEU A 180 -8.85 6.76 -32.84
CA LEU A 180 -7.38 6.68 -32.84
C LEU A 180 -6.80 6.82 -34.26
N LEU A 181 -7.40 6.17 -35.26
CA LEU A 181 -6.96 6.29 -36.66
C LEU A 181 -7.15 7.70 -37.23
N ARG A 182 -8.29 8.38 -36.91
CA ARG A 182 -8.52 9.78 -37.35
C ARG A 182 -7.52 10.76 -36.78
N SER A 183 -6.97 10.49 -35.60
CA SER A 183 -5.97 11.36 -34.95
C SER A 183 -4.52 10.92 -35.19
N MET A 184 -4.31 9.76 -35.84
CA MET A 184 -2.98 9.28 -36.18
C MET A 184 -2.45 10.03 -37.42
N LEU A 185 -1.20 10.43 -37.36
CA LEU A 185 -0.49 11.02 -38.48
C LEU A 185 0.09 9.94 -39.41
N PRO A 186 0.37 10.28 -40.68
CA PRO A 186 0.94 9.33 -41.66
C PRO A 186 2.22 8.64 -41.19
N GLU A 187 3.04 9.31 -40.37
CA GLU A 187 4.27 8.76 -39.80
C GLU A 187 4.03 7.73 -38.68
N GLY A 188 2.78 7.48 -38.28
CA GLY A 188 2.40 6.53 -37.27
C GLY A 188 2.45 7.07 -35.82
N LYS A 189 2.47 8.39 -35.63
CA LYS A 189 2.45 9.03 -34.31
C LYS A 189 1.16 9.79 -34.07
N TRP A 190 0.94 10.24 -32.81
CA TRP A 190 -0.19 11.09 -32.43
C TRP A 190 0.30 12.46 -31.95
N ASN A 191 -0.33 13.54 -32.43
CA ASN A 191 0.05 14.92 -32.04
C ASN A 191 -0.34 15.30 -30.61
N ASP A 192 -1.27 14.58 -30.01
CA ASP A 192 -1.73 14.79 -28.65
C ASP A 192 -0.88 14.02 -27.62
N LEU A 193 0.21 13.38 -28.04
CA LEU A 193 1.19 12.74 -27.16
C LEU A 193 2.51 13.50 -27.22
N ASP A 194 3.02 13.89 -26.05
CA ASP A 194 4.36 14.43 -25.93
C ASP A 194 5.39 13.29 -25.79
N TYR A 195 6.05 12.95 -26.90
CA TYR A 195 7.12 11.93 -26.94
C TYR A 195 8.40 12.39 -26.24
N THR A 196 8.50 13.67 -25.90
CA THR A 196 9.61 14.22 -25.10
C THR A 196 9.27 14.29 -23.60
N CYS A 197 8.08 13.83 -23.24
CA CYS A 197 7.61 13.78 -21.85
C CYS A 197 8.60 12.98 -20.99
N PHE A 198 9.01 13.57 -19.87
CA PHE A 198 9.96 12.97 -18.91
C PHE A 198 9.31 12.64 -17.55
N PHE A 199 8.00 12.83 -17.40
CA PHE A 199 7.30 12.54 -16.14
C PHE A 199 7.46 11.07 -15.75
N ARG A 200 7.75 10.83 -14.48
CA ARG A 200 7.88 9.47 -13.93
C ARG A 200 6.56 8.74 -13.75
N THR A 201 5.48 9.50 -13.62
CA THR A 201 4.10 9.01 -13.56
C THR A 201 3.32 9.66 -14.68
N ASN A 202 2.38 8.91 -15.27
CA ASN A 202 1.63 9.36 -16.46
C ASN A 202 2.57 9.72 -17.65
N TRP A 203 3.55 8.85 -17.91
CA TRP A 203 4.48 9.00 -19.02
C TRP A 203 3.76 8.79 -20.36
N GLU A 204 3.49 9.88 -21.06
CA GLU A 204 2.65 9.91 -22.27
C GLU A 204 3.13 9.01 -23.40
N PRO A 205 4.45 8.84 -23.66
CA PRO A 205 4.88 7.92 -24.73
C PRO A 205 4.36 6.48 -24.56
N ALA A 206 4.10 6.00 -23.35
CA ALA A 206 3.51 4.66 -23.13
C ALA A 206 2.10 4.53 -23.75
N ASP A 207 1.36 5.62 -23.89
CA ASP A 207 0.02 5.60 -24.47
C ASP A 207 0.03 5.30 -25.96
N HIS A 208 1.13 5.56 -26.66
CA HIS A 208 1.33 5.13 -28.04
C HIS A 208 1.12 3.62 -28.21
N LEU A 209 1.79 2.82 -27.39
CA LEU A 209 1.64 1.35 -27.44
C LEU A 209 0.27 0.88 -26.98
N LYS A 210 -0.33 1.51 -25.98
CA LYS A 210 -1.70 1.18 -25.53
C LYS A 210 -2.73 1.43 -26.63
N ARG A 211 -2.58 2.53 -27.38
CA ARG A 211 -3.42 2.82 -28.56
C ARG A 211 -3.26 1.73 -29.63
N LEU A 212 -2.02 1.27 -29.85
CA LEU A 212 -1.76 0.19 -30.79
C LEU A 212 -2.39 -1.14 -30.36
N VAL A 213 -2.40 -1.48 -29.08
CA VAL A 213 -3.12 -2.67 -28.57
C VAL A 213 -4.61 -2.60 -28.92
N THR A 214 -5.24 -1.41 -28.78
CA THR A 214 -6.65 -1.21 -29.13
C THR A 214 -6.89 -1.43 -30.63
N ILE A 215 -6.05 -0.86 -31.49
CA ILE A 215 -6.15 -1.00 -32.96
C ILE A 215 -5.89 -2.47 -33.37
N ALA A 216 -4.89 -3.12 -32.74
CA ALA A 216 -4.57 -4.51 -33.01
C ALA A 216 -5.71 -5.46 -32.58
N ALA A 217 -6.39 -5.15 -31.47
CA ALA A 217 -7.56 -5.92 -31.05
C ALA A 217 -8.67 -5.87 -32.11
N SER A 218 -9.01 -4.69 -32.67
CA SER A 218 -9.96 -4.60 -33.78
C SER A 218 -9.48 -5.32 -35.04
N TYR A 219 -8.17 -5.30 -35.32
CA TYR A 219 -7.61 -5.99 -36.50
C TYR A 219 -7.69 -7.51 -36.40
N THR A 220 -7.54 -8.05 -35.17
CA THR A 220 -7.36 -9.50 -34.94
C THR A 220 -8.59 -10.21 -34.38
N ASP A 221 -9.56 -9.47 -33.80
CA ASP A 221 -10.81 -10.04 -33.29
C ASP A 221 -11.74 -10.37 -34.46
N LYS A 222 -12.10 -11.65 -34.57
CA LYS A 222 -13.04 -12.16 -35.60
C LYS A 222 -14.43 -11.55 -35.50
N GLN A 223 -14.80 -10.97 -34.36
CA GLN A 223 -16.10 -10.30 -34.14
C GLN A 223 -16.05 -8.79 -34.49
N SER A 224 -14.85 -8.23 -34.70
CA SER A 224 -14.69 -6.86 -35.15
C SER A 224 -15.04 -6.73 -36.63
N ARG A 225 -15.66 -5.61 -37.01
CA ARG A 225 -15.87 -5.25 -38.42
C ARG A 225 -14.58 -4.94 -39.17
N TYR A 226 -13.49 -4.73 -38.43
CA TYR A 226 -12.15 -4.45 -38.96
C TYR A 226 -11.23 -5.68 -38.96
N TYR A 227 -11.81 -6.88 -38.76
CA TYR A 227 -11.02 -8.11 -38.83
C TYR A 227 -10.27 -8.23 -40.14
N GLY A 228 -8.95 -8.35 -40.09
CA GLY A 228 -8.09 -8.48 -41.26
C GLY A 228 -7.98 -7.24 -42.15
N ASN A 229 -8.43 -6.06 -41.67
CA ASN A 229 -8.43 -4.83 -42.47
C ASN A 229 -7.02 -4.33 -42.76
N GLU A 230 -6.67 -4.17 -44.05
CA GLU A 230 -5.33 -3.78 -44.50
C GLU A 230 -4.94 -2.37 -44.03
N VAL A 231 -5.88 -1.44 -43.93
CA VAL A 231 -5.61 -0.08 -43.43
C VAL A 231 -5.13 -0.12 -41.97
N LEU A 232 -5.77 -0.95 -41.13
CA LEU A 232 -5.34 -1.12 -39.74
C LEU A 232 -3.96 -1.76 -39.66
N TYR A 233 -3.72 -2.78 -40.46
CA TYR A 233 -2.41 -3.44 -40.52
C TYR A 233 -1.28 -2.45 -40.90
N ASN A 234 -1.51 -1.63 -41.91
CA ASN A 234 -0.53 -0.64 -42.34
C ASN A 234 -0.32 0.47 -41.27
N ALA A 235 -1.39 0.91 -40.61
CA ALA A 235 -1.33 1.87 -39.51
C ALA A 235 -0.52 1.32 -38.32
N ILE A 236 -0.75 0.07 -37.94
CA ILE A 236 0.02 -0.60 -36.85
C ILE A 236 1.50 -0.69 -37.26
N ARG A 237 1.80 -1.06 -38.49
CA ARG A 237 3.19 -1.13 -38.99
C ARG A 237 3.89 0.22 -38.90
N ALA A 238 3.26 1.27 -39.44
CA ALA A 238 3.84 2.62 -39.44
C ALA A 238 4.12 3.09 -37.99
N ALA A 239 3.17 2.87 -37.09
CA ALA A 239 3.33 3.28 -35.69
C ALA A 239 4.40 2.47 -34.95
N LEU A 240 4.53 1.17 -35.19
CA LEU A 240 5.63 0.37 -34.64
C LEU A 240 7.00 0.78 -35.21
N GLN A 241 7.09 1.11 -36.49
CA GLN A 241 8.32 1.64 -37.09
C GLN A 241 8.72 2.98 -36.45
N TYR A 242 7.73 3.86 -36.21
CA TYR A 242 7.96 5.12 -35.48
C TYR A 242 8.47 4.86 -34.07
N TRP A 243 7.81 3.95 -33.32
CA TRP A 243 8.23 3.58 -31.97
C TRP A 243 9.66 3.05 -31.89
N ILE A 244 10.01 2.12 -32.80
CA ILE A 244 11.37 1.54 -32.87
C ILE A 244 12.41 2.61 -33.19
N ALA A 245 12.10 3.52 -34.11
CA ALA A 245 13.01 4.59 -34.53
C ALA A 245 13.25 5.62 -33.40
N GLN A 246 12.23 5.89 -32.57
CA GLN A 246 12.34 6.84 -31.46
C GLN A 246 12.96 6.20 -30.19
N ASP A 247 12.73 4.92 -29.96
CA ASP A 247 13.09 4.15 -28.77
C ASP A 247 12.98 4.96 -27.46
N PRO A 248 11.81 5.52 -27.14
CA PRO A 248 11.65 6.40 -26.00
C PRO A 248 11.86 5.65 -24.68
N THR A 249 12.58 6.29 -23.76
CA THR A 249 12.85 5.73 -22.42
C THR A 249 12.35 6.67 -21.33
N CYS A 250 11.85 6.11 -20.24
CA CYS A 250 11.38 6.84 -19.08
C CYS A 250 12.43 6.80 -17.96
N PHE A 251 12.57 7.87 -17.20
CA PHE A 251 13.38 7.85 -15.96
C PHE A 251 12.85 6.89 -14.91
N ASN A 252 11.56 6.59 -14.92
CA ASN A 252 11.00 5.56 -14.08
C ASN A 252 11.25 4.18 -14.71
N TRP A 253 12.12 3.40 -14.07
CA TRP A 253 12.49 2.05 -14.49
C TRP A 253 11.28 1.14 -14.76
N TRP A 254 10.18 1.33 -14.00
CA TRP A 254 8.95 0.54 -14.12
C TRP A 254 8.35 0.59 -15.54
N TYR A 255 8.39 1.78 -16.19
CA TYR A 255 7.97 1.86 -17.60
C TYR A 255 8.88 1.06 -18.52
N ASN A 256 10.19 1.16 -18.34
CA ASN A 256 11.15 0.53 -19.23
C ASN A 256 11.19 -1.00 -19.07
N GLN A 257 11.03 -1.50 -17.85
CA GLN A 257 11.20 -2.93 -17.53
C GLN A 257 9.88 -3.69 -17.42
N ILE A 258 8.76 -3.02 -17.16
CA ILE A 258 7.46 -3.65 -16.94
C ILE A 258 6.43 -3.14 -17.95
N SER A 259 6.01 -1.88 -17.89
CA SER A 259 4.84 -1.38 -18.61
C SER A 259 4.98 -1.47 -20.12
N VAL A 260 6.10 -0.99 -20.66
CA VAL A 260 6.39 -1.04 -22.11
C VAL A 260 6.52 -2.48 -22.59
N PRO A 261 7.35 -3.35 -21.99
CA PRO A 261 7.47 -4.74 -22.42
C PRO A 261 6.16 -5.55 -22.32
N GLN A 262 5.33 -5.34 -21.28
CA GLN A 262 4.02 -5.99 -21.15
C GLN A 262 3.06 -5.55 -22.25
N THR A 263 3.05 -4.24 -22.59
CA THR A 263 2.20 -3.72 -23.66
C THR A 263 2.67 -4.23 -25.03
N GLN A 264 3.98 -4.29 -25.25
CA GLN A 264 4.57 -4.90 -26.44
C GLN A 264 4.25 -6.39 -26.56
N ALA A 265 4.32 -7.14 -25.45
CA ALA A 265 3.96 -8.55 -25.41
C ALA A 265 2.48 -8.77 -25.82
N SER A 266 1.58 -7.95 -25.27
CA SER A 266 0.15 -7.98 -25.62
C SER A 266 -0.09 -7.66 -27.10
N LEU A 267 0.56 -6.62 -27.60
CA LEU A 267 0.48 -6.24 -29.00
C LEU A 267 0.98 -7.34 -29.96
N LEU A 268 2.15 -7.90 -29.65
CA LEU A 268 2.71 -8.98 -30.47
C LEU A 268 1.88 -10.26 -30.39
N ALA A 269 1.31 -10.61 -29.24
CA ALA A 269 0.40 -11.74 -29.09
C ALA A 269 -0.86 -11.58 -29.95
N LEU A 270 -1.45 -10.37 -30.00
CA LEU A 270 -2.56 -10.07 -30.90
C LEU A 270 -2.13 -10.19 -32.36
N MET A 271 -1.05 -9.51 -32.76
CA MET A 271 -0.60 -9.48 -34.17
C MET A 271 -0.16 -10.86 -34.70
N ASP A 272 0.26 -11.78 -33.80
CA ASP A 272 0.56 -13.14 -34.19
C ASP A 272 -0.69 -13.95 -34.63
N ALA A 273 -1.90 -13.56 -34.18
CA ALA A 273 -3.17 -14.12 -34.63
C ALA A 273 -3.75 -13.40 -35.88
N GLY A 274 -3.13 -12.31 -36.32
CA GLY A 274 -3.61 -11.54 -37.46
C GLY A 274 -3.54 -12.30 -38.79
N GLN A 275 -4.41 -11.92 -39.72
CA GLN A 275 -4.38 -12.48 -41.12
C GLN A 275 -3.02 -12.26 -41.82
N GLN A 276 -2.40 -11.10 -41.54
CA GLN A 276 -1.01 -10.81 -41.92
C GLN A 276 -0.19 -10.66 -40.63
N LYS A 277 0.91 -11.40 -40.55
CA LYS A 277 1.86 -11.29 -39.43
C LYS A 277 2.81 -10.13 -39.63
N LEU A 278 3.28 -9.55 -38.50
CA LEU A 278 4.32 -8.52 -38.58
C LEU A 278 5.61 -9.10 -39.20
N PRO A 279 6.26 -8.37 -40.13
CA PRO A 279 7.50 -8.84 -40.71
C PRO A 279 8.62 -8.84 -39.65
N PRO A 280 9.65 -9.72 -39.81
CA PRO A 280 10.73 -9.89 -38.86
C PRO A 280 11.50 -8.59 -38.55
N GLU A 281 11.64 -7.68 -39.49
CA GLU A 281 12.31 -6.38 -39.30
C GLU A 281 11.57 -5.46 -38.30
N ILE A 282 10.30 -5.75 -37.98
CA ILE A 282 9.51 -5.04 -36.96
C ILE A 282 9.43 -5.84 -35.65
N SER A 283 9.10 -7.14 -35.75
CA SER A 283 8.87 -7.96 -34.57
C SER A 283 10.17 -8.35 -33.85
N ALA A 284 11.26 -8.63 -34.59
CA ALA A 284 12.50 -9.10 -33.96
C ALA A 284 13.20 -8.04 -33.08
N PRO A 285 13.31 -6.75 -33.46
CA PRO A 285 13.86 -5.72 -32.55
C PRO A 285 13.09 -5.59 -31.26
N ILE A 286 11.76 -5.66 -31.31
CA ILE A 286 10.90 -5.57 -30.13
C ILE A 286 11.12 -6.76 -29.21
N LEU A 287 11.07 -8.00 -29.76
CA LEU A 287 11.32 -9.24 -29.00
C LEU A 287 12.73 -9.27 -28.39
N LYS A 288 13.73 -8.72 -29.09
CA LYS A 288 15.10 -8.57 -28.58
C LYS A 288 15.13 -7.60 -27.40
N ALA A 289 14.60 -6.37 -27.58
CA ALA A 289 14.55 -5.35 -26.51
C ALA A 289 13.81 -5.84 -25.26
N MET A 290 12.68 -6.54 -25.40
CA MET A 290 11.99 -7.18 -24.28
C MET A 290 12.89 -8.15 -23.53
N GLY A 291 13.76 -8.89 -24.22
CA GLY A 291 14.69 -9.86 -23.61
C GLY A 291 15.86 -9.23 -22.88
N GLU A 292 16.29 -8.05 -23.30
CA GLU A 292 17.51 -7.39 -22.82
C GLU A 292 17.24 -6.37 -21.70
N ARG A 293 16.04 -5.77 -21.65
CA ARG A 293 15.73 -4.65 -20.77
C ARG A 293 15.48 -5.03 -19.31
N SER A 294 15.16 -6.30 -19.02
CA SER A 294 14.82 -6.75 -17.66
C SER A 294 15.16 -8.21 -17.44
N ASP A 295 15.37 -8.56 -16.17
CA ASP A 295 15.58 -9.94 -15.73
C ASP A 295 14.76 -10.15 -14.44
N PRO A 296 13.72 -11.03 -14.44
CA PRO A 296 12.87 -11.23 -13.28
C PRO A 296 13.62 -11.73 -12.05
N ARG A 297 14.78 -12.39 -12.25
CA ARG A 297 15.60 -12.92 -11.16
C ARG A 297 16.23 -11.82 -10.28
N LYS A 298 16.29 -10.59 -10.78
CA LYS A 298 16.80 -9.41 -10.05
C LYS A 298 15.74 -8.75 -9.18
N TRP A 299 14.50 -9.23 -9.19
CA TRP A 299 13.36 -8.61 -8.56
C TRP A 299 12.66 -9.57 -7.58
N THR A 300 11.82 -9.00 -6.70
CA THR A 300 11.01 -9.72 -5.71
C THR A 300 9.52 -9.41 -5.89
N GLY A 301 8.65 -10.19 -5.23
CA GLY A 301 7.22 -9.95 -5.13
C GLY A 301 6.53 -9.71 -6.48
N ALA A 302 5.65 -8.72 -6.53
CA ALA A 302 4.84 -8.41 -7.71
C ALA A 302 5.68 -7.95 -8.92
N ASN A 303 6.77 -7.19 -8.71
CA ASN A 303 7.63 -6.73 -9.80
C ASN A 303 8.31 -7.89 -10.54
N LYS A 304 8.77 -8.93 -9.81
CA LYS A 304 9.30 -10.16 -10.40
C LYS A 304 8.29 -10.80 -11.34
N MET A 305 7.05 -10.92 -10.87
CA MET A 305 5.97 -11.53 -11.64
C MET A 305 5.66 -10.74 -12.91
N ASP A 306 5.52 -9.43 -12.78
CA ASP A 306 5.22 -8.53 -13.89
C ASP A 306 6.26 -8.65 -15.01
N ILE A 307 7.53 -8.76 -14.65
CA ILE A 307 8.62 -8.95 -15.62
C ILE A 307 8.55 -10.37 -16.22
N ALA A 308 8.37 -11.40 -15.41
CA ALA A 308 8.33 -12.77 -15.90
C ALA A 308 7.15 -13.02 -16.88
N ILE A 309 6.01 -12.35 -16.67
CA ILE A 309 4.83 -12.48 -17.56
C ILE A 309 5.15 -12.07 -18.99
N HIS A 310 5.78 -10.92 -19.22
CA HIS A 310 6.09 -10.53 -20.61
C HIS A 310 7.20 -11.40 -21.23
N HIS A 311 8.15 -11.90 -20.42
CA HIS A 311 9.13 -12.86 -20.92
C HIS A 311 8.50 -14.21 -21.28
N LEU A 312 7.50 -14.68 -20.50
CA LEU A 312 6.75 -15.89 -20.81
C LEU A 312 6.04 -15.76 -22.17
N ILE A 313 5.32 -14.65 -22.38
CA ILE A 313 4.66 -14.36 -23.68
C ILE A 313 5.70 -14.30 -24.81
N ARG A 314 6.82 -13.63 -24.57
CA ARG A 314 7.95 -13.62 -25.52
C ARG A 314 8.43 -15.04 -25.85
N GLY A 315 8.53 -15.89 -24.83
CA GLY A 315 8.91 -17.31 -25.01
C GLY A 315 7.93 -18.08 -25.86
N CYS A 316 6.62 -17.88 -25.69
CA CYS A 316 5.58 -18.47 -26.53
C CYS A 316 5.68 -18.01 -27.99
N LEU A 317 5.84 -16.70 -28.22
CA LEU A 317 6.01 -16.13 -29.56
C LEU A 317 7.26 -16.65 -30.28
N LEU A 318 8.34 -16.89 -29.54
CA LEU A 318 9.58 -17.47 -30.06
C LEU A 318 9.57 -19.01 -30.12
N LYS A 319 8.50 -19.67 -29.63
CA LYS A 319 8.38 -21.13 -29.47
C LYS A 319 9.58 -21.73 -28.74
N ASN A 320 10.02 -21.05 -27.65
CA ASN A 320 11.21 -21.42 -26.89
C ASN A 320 10.84 -21.93 -25.50
N ASP A 321 10.91 -23.26 -25.31
CA ASP A 321 10.57 -23.94 -24.05
C ASP A 321 11.34 -23.42 -22.84
N SER A 322 12.64 -23.19 -23.01
CA SER A 322 13.50 -22.74 -21.91
C SER A 322 13.04 -21.36 -21.38
N ILE A 323 12.71 -20.43 -22.28
CA ILE A 323 12.20 -19.11 -21.88
C ILE A 323 10.85 -19.25 -21.18
N VAL A 324 9.92 -20.04 -21.72
CA VAL A 324 8.58 -20.22 -21.12
C VAL A 324 8.69 -20.85 -19.76
N ARG A 325 9.45 -21.95 -19.61
CA ARG A 325 9.61 -22.70 -18.36
C ARG A 325 10.21 -21.82 -17.26
N VAL A 326 11.36 -21.19 -17.54
CA VAL A 326 12.04 -20.33 -16.56
C VAL A 326 11.10 -19.22 -16.07
N ASN A 327 10.36 -18.58 -16.98
CA ASN A 327 9.49 -17.50 -16.61
C ASN A 327 8.17 -17.95 -15.95
N ALA A 328 7.66 -19.14 -16.24
CA ALA A 328 6.57 -19.74 -15.47
C ALA A 328 7.00 -20.01 -14.02
N ASP A 329 8.21 -20.55 -13.83
CA ASP A 329 8.78 -20.75 -12.50
C ASP A 329 8.95 -19.42 -11.74
N GLU A 330 9.41 -18.35 -12.41
CA GLU A 330 9.58 -17.01 -11.82
C GLU A 330 8.24 -16.33 -11.51
N ILE A 331 7.18 -16.55 -12.32
CA ILE A 331 5.81 -16.06 -12.03
C ILE A 331 5.30 -16.66 -10.72
N PHE A 332 5.49 -17.96 -10.51
CA PHE A 332 5.01 -18.64 -9.30
C PHE A 332 6.06 -18.65 -8.16
N TYR A 333 7.26 -18.10 -8.37
CA TYR A 333 8.30 -18.03 -7.35
C TYR A 333 7.83 -17.31 -6.08
N PRO A 334 7.13 -16.14 -6.14
CA PRO A 334 6.71 -15.43 -4.93
C PRO A 334 5.68 -16.18 -4.07
N VAL A 335 5.09 -17.29 -4.57
CA VAL A 335 4.20 -18.14 -3.78
C VAL A 335 5.05 -19.05 -2.89
N GLN A 336 5.53 -18.48 -1.80
CA GLN A 336 6.30 -19.15 -0.73
C GLN A 336 6.32 -18.25 0.51
N ILE A 337 6.57 -18.89 1.67
CA ILE A 337 6.80 -18.14 2.92
C ILE A 337 8.22 -17.56 2.89
N VAL A 338 8.32 -16.25 3.14
CA VAL A 338 9.60 -15.52 3.13
C VAL A 338 9.72 -14.60 4.34
N ALA A 339 10.96 -14.26 4.72
CA ALA A 339 11.22 -13.32 5.82
C ALA A 339 11.20 -11.85 5.38
N ASN A 340 11.29 -11.59 4.07
CA ASN A 340 11.37 -10.24 3.50
C ASN A 340 10.05 -9.86 2.79
N GLU A 341 10.13 -9.54 1.49
CA GLU A 341 8.97 -9.15 0.67
C GLU A 341 8.23 -10.38 0.16
N GLY A 342 6.92 -10.45 0.35
CA GLY A 342 6.06 -11.57 -0.02
C GLY A 342 5.19 -12.06 1.14
N ILE A 343 4.72 -13.31 1.06
CA ILE A 343 3.88 -13.95 2.09
C ILE A 343 4.76 -14.26 3.30
N GLN A 344 4.37 -13.74 4.46
CA GLN A 344 5.06 -13.95 5.73
C GLN A 344 4.59 -15.24 6.42
N GLU A 345 5.30 -15.67 7.48
CA GLU A 345 4.98 -16.86 8.27
C GLU A 345 3.57 -16.82 8.87
N ASP A 346 3.08 -15.62 9.22
CA ASP A 346 1.74 -15.38 9.73
C ASP A 346 0.68 -15.15 8.64
N LEU A 347 1.05 -15.39 7.39
CA LEU A 347 0.27 -15.15 6.17
C LEU A 347 -0.04 -13.66 5.90
N SER A 348 0.60 -12.70 6.55
CA SER A 348 0.57 -11.31 6.08
C SER A 348 1.39 -11.17 4.79
N TYR A 349 1.28 -10.03 4.12
CA TYR A 349 2.03 -9.75 2.90
C TYR A 349 2.84 -8.48 3.05
N HIS A 350 4.14 -8.56 2.77
CA HIS A 350 5.07 -7.45 2.81
C HIS A 350 5.51 -7.02 1.41
N GLN A 351 5.74 -5.71 1.25
CA GLN A 351 6.42 -5.12 0.10
C GLN A 351 7.17 -3.87 0.53
N HIS A 352 8.32 -3.59 -0.07
CA HIS A 352 9.27 -2.55 0.31
C HIS A 352 9.83 -2.75 1.72
N GLY A 353 10.38 -3.95 1.96
CA GLY A 353 10.83 -4.41 3.25
C GLY A 353 9.66 -4.84 4.16
N PRO A 354 9.82 -4.79 5.50
CA PRO A 354 8.82 -5.28 6.43
C PRO A 354 7.64 -4.29 6.59
N GLN A 355 7.00 -3.94 5.48
CA GLN A 355 5.82 -3.08 5.44
C GLN A 355 4.59 -3.87 5.03
N LEU A 356 3.53 -3.76 5.83
CA LEU A 356 2.24 -4.38 5.53
C LEU A 356 1.63 -3.82 4.24
N TYR A 357 1.37 -4.72 3.27
CA TYR A 357 0.88 -4.36 1.95
C TYR A 357 -0.07 -5.43 1.37
N ILE A 358 -0.97 -5.99 2.19
CA ILE A 358 -1.97 -7.00 1.74
C ILE A 358 -2.83 -6.43 0.61
N GLY A 359 -3.24 -5.14 0.71
CA GLY A 359 -3.76 -4.35 -0.39
C GLY A 359 -2.62 -3.83 -1.28
N GLY A 360 -2.92 -3.07 -2.33
CA GLY A 360 -1.92 -2.53 -3.23
C GLY A 360 -1.05 -3.62 -3.88
N TYR A 361 0.19 -3.80 -3.46
CA TYR A 361 1.09 -4.83 -4.02
C TYR A 361 0.59 -6.26 -3.80
N GLY A 362 -0.03 -6.56 -2.66
CA GLY A 362 -0.67 -7.85 -2.42
C GLY A 362 -1.84 -8.10 -3.37
N THR A 363 -2.59 -7.06 -3.74
CA THR A 363 -3.63 -7.16 -4.78
C THR A 363 -3.02 -7.49 -6.13
N VAL A 364 -1.95 -6.79 -6.54
CA VAL A 364 -1.23 -7.09 -7.79
C VAL A 364 -0.71 -8.54 -7.79
N PHE A 365 -0.16 -8.98 -6.66
CA PHE A 365 0.28 -10.36 -6.48
C PHE A 365 -0.87 -11.36 -6.70
N VAL A 366 -2.03 -11.15 -6.04
CA VAL A 366 -3.20 -12.02 -6.17
C VAL A 366 -3.72 -12.06 -7.60
N ASP A 367 -3.90 -10.88 -8.21
CA ASP A 367 -4.43 -10.76 -9.57
C ASP A 367 -3.53 -11.49 -10.58
N ASN A 368 -2.21 -11.31 -10.48
CA ASN A 368 -1.25 -11.96 -11.36
C ASN A 368 -1.21 -13.49 -11.17
N ILE A 369 -1.24 -13.98 -9.91
CA ILE A 369 -1.27 -15.42 -9.65
C ILE A 369 -2.56 -16.05 -10.18
N VAL A 370 -3.71 -15.43 -9.93
CA VAL A 370 -4.99 -15.95 -10.43
C VAL A 370 -5.04 -15.92 -11.95
N ARG A 371 -4.62 -14.82 -12.54
CA ARG A 371 -4.57 -14.65 -14.00
C ARG A 371 -3.67 -15.68 -14.65
N MET A 372 -2.41 -15.73 -14.26
CA MET A 372 -1.43 -16.63 -14.86
C MET A 372 -1.66 -18.09 -14.48
N GLY A 373 -2.19 -18.35 -13.28
CA GLY A 373 -2.63 -19.66 -12.87
C GLY A 373 -3.68 -20.24 -13.83
N ASN A 374 -4.65 -19.43 -14.26
CA ASN A 374 -5.65 -19.86 -15.25
C ASN A 374 -5.08 -19.97 -16.68
N ILE A 375 -4.26 -18.99 -17.10
CA ILE A 375 -3.63 -19.01 -18.43
C ILE A 375 -2.78 -20.26 -18.61
N LEU A 376 -2.04 -20.70 -17.57
CA LEU A 376 -1.15 -21.83 -17.63
C LEU A 376 -1.82 -23.16 -17.19
N ASN A 377 -3.08 -23.12 -16.71
CA ASN A 377 -3.78 -24.31 -16.23
C ASN A 377 -3.91 -25.37 -17.34
N GLY A 378 -3.61 -26.63 -16.98
CA GLY A 378 -3.64 -27.76 -17.90
C GLY A 378 -2.47 -27.82 -18.89
N THR A 379 -1.48 -26.93 -18.80
CA THR A 379 -0.20 -27.00 -19.50
C THR A 379 0.89 -27.56 -18.57
N LYS A 380 2.01 -27.97 -19.11
CA LYS A 380 3.17 -28.41 -18.33
C LYS A 380 3.85 -27.31 -17.53
N TYR A 381 3.41 -26.06 -17.69
CA TYR A 381 3.87 -24.87 -17.00
C TYR A 381 2.93 -24.44 -15.86
N ALA A 382 1.90 -25.22 -15.58
CA ALA A 382 0.94 -24.93 -14.51
C ALA A 382 1.63 -24.84 -13.14
N MET A 383 1.04 -24.03 -12.26
CA MET A 383 1.47 -23.91 -10.86
C MET A 383 1.40 -25.28 -10.18
N ASN A 384 2.45 -25.64 -9.43
CA ASN A 384 2.43 -26.91 -8.71
C ASN A 384 1.40 -26.93 -7.56
N PRO A 385 0.88 -28.10 -7.15
CA PRO A 385 -0.16 -28.22 -6.12
C PRO A 385 0.22 -27.64 -4.76
N GLU A 386 1.49 -27.67 -4.36
CA GLU A 386 1.96 -27.15 -3.07
C GLU A 386 1.85 -25.62 -3.05
N LYS A 387 2.29 -24.98 -4.13
CA LYS A 387 2.13 -23.53 -4.29
C LYS A 387 0.66 -23.12 -4.37
N LEU A 388 -0.17 -23.88 -5.10
CA LEU A 388 -1.61 -23.62 -5.15
C LEU A 388 -2.23 -23.70 -3.76
N SER A 389 -1.87 -24.70 -2.96
CA SER A 389 -2.36 -24.87 -1.59
C SER A 389 -1.96 -23.69 -0.70
N LEU A 390 -0.69 -23.24 -0.75
CA LEU A 390 -0.23 -22.06 0.00
C LEU A 390 -0.96 -20.79 -0.44
N PHE A 391 -1.10 -20.57 -1.74
CA PHE A 391 -1.82 -19.44 -2.30
C PHE A 391 -3.28 -19.43 -1.88
N SER A 392 -3.97 -20.57 -1.99
CA SER A 392 -5.35 -20.76 -1.53
C SER A 392 -5.48 -20.42 -0.04
N ASN A 393 -4.55 -20.90 0.79
CA ASN A 393 -4.51 -20.58 2.22
C ASN A 393 -4.36 -19.07 2.46
N PHE A 394 -3.44 -18.42 1.78
CA PHE A 394 -3.22 -16.97 1.89
C PHE A 394 -4.46 -16.15 1.50
N ILE A 395 -5.06 -16.41 0.34
CA ILE A 395 -6.20 -15.62 -0.14
C ILE A 395 -7.45 -15.82 0.71
N ARG A 396 -7.72 -17.02 1.21
CA ARG A 396 -8.90 -17.37 2.01
C ARG A 396 -8.77 -16.91 3.47
N ASN A 397 -7.56 -16.99 4.04
CA ASN A 397 -7.32 -16.70 5.45
C ASN A 397 -6.75 -15.31 5.70
N THR A 398 -6.26 -14.60 4.68
CA THR A 398 -5.73 -13.25 4.81
C THR A 398 -6.38 -12.28 3.82
N TYR A 399 -6.17 -12.49 2.52
CA TYR A 399 -6.51 -11.49 1.51
C TYR A 399 -8.01 -11.10 1.54
N PHE A 400 -8.92 -12.07 1.49
CA PHE A 400 -10.36 -11.75 1.53
C PHE A 400 -10.88 -11.35 2.92
N ASN A 401 -10.10 -11.57 3.97
CA ASN A 401 -10.50 -11.16 5.32
C ASN A 401 -10.30 -9.66 5.59
N VAL A 402 -9.39 -8.99 4.87
CA VAL A 402 -9.22 -7.52 4.99
C VAL A 402 -10.30 -6.73 4.25
N PHE A 403 -11.24 -7.40 3.57
CA PHE A 403 -12.40 -6.77 2.94
C PHE A 403 -13.65 -6.90 3.80
N ARG A 404 -14.42 -5.81 3.89
CA ARG A 404 -15.80 -5.80 4.37
C ARG A 404 -16.71 -5.47 3.19
N SER A 405 -17.66 -6.37 2.81
CA SER A 405 -18.26 -6.32 1.48
C SER A 405 -17.14 -6.37 0.42
N ARG A 406 -17.06 -5.40 -0.46
CA ARG A 406 -16.00 -5.22 -1.47
C ARG A 406 -14.98 -4.15 -1.10
N TYR A 407 -15.07 -3.59 0.09
CA TYR A 407 -14.26 -2.48 0.52
C TYR A 407 -13.07 -2.92 1.37
N LEU A 408 -11.89 -2.49 0.97
CA LEU A 408 -10.62 -2.83 1.58
C LEU A 408 -10.38 -2.04 2.87
N ASP A 409 -9.72 -2.64 3.83
CA ASP A 409 -9.18 -1.94 5.01
C ASP A 409 -8.10 -0.93 4.57
N PHE A 410 -8.23 0.34 4.93
CA PHE A 410 -7.27 1.36 4.53
C PHE A 410 -5.87 1.11 5.11
N SER A 411 -5.78 0.42 6.25
CA SER A 411 -4.52 0.16 6.95
C SER A 411 -3.57 -0.77 6.18
N VAL A 412 -4.07 -1.53 5.19
CA VAL A 412 -3.28 -2.51 4.42
C VAL A 412 -2.90 -2.03 3.02
N THR A 413 -3.22 -0.77 2.66
CA THR A 413 -3.05 -0.24 1.30
C THR A 413 -1.71 0.45 1.06
N GLY A 414 -0.90 0.65 2.13
CA GLY A 414 0.32 1.44 2.06
C GLY A 414 0.05 2.85 1.52
N ARG A 415 0.93 3.39 0.66
CA ARG A 415 0.73 4.71 0.05
C ARG A 415 -0.48 4.78 -0.89
N GLY A 416 -1.03 3.63 -1.28
CA GLY A 416 -2.24 3.55 -2.10
C GLY A 416 -3.45 4.26 -1.50
N VAL A 417 -3.48 4.50 -0.18
CA VAL A 417 -4.52 5.29 0.50
C VAL A 417 -4.72 6.68 -0.13
N SER A 418 -3.70 7.24 -0.75
CA SER A 418 -3.75 8.54 -1.44
C SER A 418 -4.27 8.45 -2.89
N ARG A 419 -4.72 7.27 -3.34
CA ARG A 419 -5.27 7.05 -4.68
C ARG A 419 -6.78 6.97 -4.60
N LYS A 420 -7.45 7.72 -5.47
CA LYS A 420 -8.91 7.68 -5.58
C LYS A 420 -9.40 6.28 -5.93
N GLY A 421 -10.45 5.82 -5.26
CA GLY A 421 -11.07 4.52 -5.48
C GLY A 421 -10.30 3.32 -4.92
N THR A 422 -9.14 3.52 -4.26
CA THR A 422 -8.27 2.41 -3.82
C THR A 422 -8.92 1.44 -2.84
N LEU A 423 -9.95 1.88 -2.11
CA LEU A 423 -10.67 1.02 -1.16
C LEU A 423 -11.84 0.27 -1.79
N ASP A 424 -12.34 0.69 -2.94
CA ASP A 424 -13.46 0.01 -3.62
C ASP A 424 -12.92 -0.95 -4.68
N TYR A 425 -13.02 -2.25 -4.42
CA TYR A 425 -12.47 -3.28 -5.31
C TYR A 425 -13.32 -3.51 -6.58
N GLY A 426 -14.30 -2.66 -6.84
CA GLY A 426 -15.03 -2.57 -8.12
C GLY A 426 -15.69 -3.87 -8.59
N ASP A 427 -15.61 -4.11 -9.89
CA ASP A 427 -16.08 -5.33 -10.52
C ASP A 427 -15.01 -6.42 -10.49
N CYS A 428 -15.20 -7.40 -9.60
CA CYS A 428 -14.30 -8.53 -9.40
C CYS A 428 -14.90 -9.88 -9.87
N ALA A 429 -15.96 -9.86 -10.68
CA ALA A 429 -16.63 -11.08 -11.14
C ALA A 429 -15.67 -12.03 -11.88
N VAL A 430 -14.76 -11.47 -12.70
CA VAL A 430 -13.75 -12.24 -13.44
C VAL A 430 -12.76 -12.88 -12.46
N LEU A 431 -12.30 -12.17 -11.43
CA LEU A 431 -11.42 -12.71 -10.42
C LEU A 431 -12.05 -13.94 -9.75
N PHE A 432 -13.30 -13.85 -9.31
CA PHE A 432 -13.98 -14.96 -8.63
C PHE A 432 -14.24 -16.16 -9.55
N LYS A 433 -14.60 -15.91 -10.80
CA LYS A 433 -14.73 -16.97 -11.81
C LYS A 433 -13.40 -17.71 -12.00
N ASN A 434 -12.32 -16.97 -12.12
CA ASN A 434 -10.99 -17.52 -12.31
C ASN A 434 -10.51 -18.30 -11.07
N LEU A 435 -10.80 -17.82 -9.86
CA LEU A 435 -10.50 -18.53 -8.62
C LEU A 435 -11.24 -19.85 -8.50
N GLN A 436 -12.54 -19.87 -8.85
CA GLN A 436 -13.34 -21.12 -8.85
C GLN A 436 -12.81 -22.15 -9.84
N THR A 437 -12.20 -21.71 -10.93
CA THR A 437 -11.55 -22.59 -11.91
C THR A 437 -10.18 -23.07 -11.44
N LEU A 438 -9.36 -22.16 -10.92
CA LEU A 438 -7.98 -22.43 -10.50
C LEU A 438 -7.92 -23.31 -9.25
N ASP A 439 -8.80 -23.09 -8.28
CA ASP A 439 -8.89 -23.78 -7.00
C ASP A 439 -10.29 -24.34 -6.79
N ALA A 440 -10.63 -25.32 -7.65
CA ALA A 440 -11.97 -25.92 -7.69
C ALA A 440 -12.39 -26.58 -6.37
N ALA A 441 -11.42 -27.00 -5.54
CA ALA A 441 -11.70 -27.58 -4.22
C ALA A 441 -12.38 -26.58 -3.26
N HIS A 442 -12.23 -25.27 -3.48
CA HIS A 442 -12.82 -24.22 -2.66
C HIS A 442 -13.81 -23.33 -3.44
N ALA A 443 -14.33 -23.80 -4.57
CA ALA A 443 -15.21 -23.05 -5.47
C ALA A 443 -16.45 -22.47 -4.74
N ASP A 444 -17.08 -23.24 -3.84
CA ASP A 444 -18.25 -22.78 -3.07
C ASP A 444 -17.91 -21.65 -2.08
N GLU A 445 -16.71 -21.69 -1.48
CA GLU A 445 -16.22 -20.61 -0.62
C GLU A 445 -16.00 -19.32 -1.41
N TYR A 446 -15.39 -19.44 -2.60
CA TYR A 446 -15.23 -18.28 -3.50
C TYR A 446 -16.56 -17.74 -4.00
N ALA A 447 -17.56 -18.60 -4.25
CA ALA A 447 -18.91 -18.17 -4.59
C ALA A 447 -19.57 -17.37 -3.46
N SER A 448 -19.39 -17.79 -2.19
CA SER A 448 -19.87 -17.07 -1.01
C SER A 448 -19.18 -15.71 -0.84
N ILE A 449 -17.86 -15.66 -1.06
CA ILE A 449 -17.10 -14.40 -1.02
C ILE A 449 -17.54 -13.49 -2.15
N ALA A 450 -17.71 -14.00 -3.37
CA ALA A 450 -18.19 -13.27 -4.52
C ALA A 450 -19.55 -12.61 -4.23
N ARG A 451 -20.48 -13.34 -3.59
CA ARG A 451 -21.77 -12.79 -3.21
C ARG A 451 -21.64 -11.56 -2.30
N ARG A 452 -20.76 -11.61 -1.28
CA ARG A 452 -20.50 -10.46 -0.41
C ARG A 452 -20.04 -9.22 -1.18
N PHE A 453 -19.14 -9.45 -2.15
CA PHE A 453 -18.56 -8.39 -2.97
C PHE A 453 -19.56 -7.80 -3.96
N LEU A 454 -20.23 -8.67 -4.72
CA LEU A 454 -21.08 -8.25 -5.84
C LEU A 454 -22.45 -7.70 -5.38
N THR A 455 -23.03 -8.29 -4.32
CA THR A 455 -24.35 -7.86 -3.79
C THR A 455 -24.22 -6.86 -2.65
N ARG A 456 -23.01 -6.61 -2.14
CA ARG A 456 -22.74 -5.80 -0.95
C ARG A 456 -23.37 -6.35 0.33
N GLU A 457 -23.69 -7.63 0.37
CA GLU A 457 -24.18 -8.30 1.58
C GLU A 457 -23.03 -8.61 2.54
N ALA A 458 -22.51 -7.58 3.20
CA ALA A 458 -21.28 -7.63 4.00
C ALA A 458 -21.25 -8.74 5.06
N SER A 459 -22.40 -9.14 5.59
CA SER A 459 -22.54 -10.20 6.61
C SER A 459 -22.72 -11.61 6.05
N TYR A 460 -22.95 -11.77 4.73
CA TYR A 460 -23.27 -13.07 4.15
C TYR A 460 -22.18 -14.12 4.44
N GLN A 461 -22.54 -15.17 5.18
CA GLN A 461 -21.66 -16.27 5.59
C GLN A 461 -20.28 -15.83 6.15
N ARG A 462 -20.21 -14.64 6.75
CA ARG A 462 -19.01 -14.17 7.43
C ARG A 462 -18.79 -14.98 8.69
N SER A 463 -17.64 -15.62 8.83
CA SER A 463 -17.25 -16.31 10.04
C SER A 463 -16.59 -15.35 11.05
N ASP A 464 -16.82 -15.58 12.34
CA ASP A 464 -16.12 -14.90 13.42
C ASP A 464 -14.66 -15.34 13.43
N ARG A 465 -13.76 -14.35 13.40
CA ARG A 465 -12.30 -14.58 13.43
C ARG A 465 -11.58 -13.41 14.11
N ASN A 466 -10.50 -13.72 14.79
CA ASN A 466 -9.51 -12.75 15.21
C ASN A 466 -8.13 -13.24 14.77
N THR A 467 -7.35 -12.42 14.13
CA THR A 467 -6.02 -12.79 13.61
C THR A 467 -5.01 -11.73 14.01
N MET A 468 -3.95 -12.13 14.71
CA MET A 468 -2.78 -11.30 14.95
C MET A 468 -1.72 -11.59 13.90
N TYR A 469 -1.51 -10.65 13.00
CA TYR A 469 -0.41 -10.68 12.03
C TYR A 469 0.83 -10.09 12.70
N TYR A 470 1.57 -10.95 13.40
CA TYR A 470 2.69 -10.55 14.27
C TYR A 470 3.92 -10.09 13.49
N CYS A 471 4.10 -10.55 12.24
CA CYS A 471 5.15 -10.05 11.35
C CYS A 471 4.89 -8.61 10.89
N SER A 472 3.64 -8.13 11.04
CA SER A 472 3.18 -6.86 10.47
C SER A 472 2.64 -5.87 11.50
N ASP A 473 2.67 -6.19 12.80
CA ASP A 473 2.06 -5.38 13.87
C ASP A 473 0.61 -4.97 13.55
N TYR A 474 -0.18 -5.93 13.04
CA TYR A 474 -1.56 -5.71 12.60
C TYR A 474 -2.49 -6.77 13.17
N MET A 475 -3.57 -6.35 13.81
CA MET A 475 -4.63 -7.25 14.28
C MET A 475 -5.93 -6.97 13.55
N LEU A 476 -6.56 -8.03 13.06
CA LEU A 476 -7.85 -7.99 12.37
C LEU A 476 -8.87 -8.84 13.11
N HIS A 477 -9.98 -8.20 13.45
CA HIS A 477 -11.12 -8.81 14.17
C HIS A 477 -12.35 -8.78 13.28
N ASN A 478 -12.67 -9.93 12.68
CA ASN A 478 -13.83 -10.09 11.83
C ASN A 478 -15.01 -10.65 12.61
N ARG A 479 -16.16 -10.06 12.44
CA ARG A 479 -17.44 -10.53 12.98
C ARG A 479 -18.51 -10.52 11.89
N GLN A 480 -19.55 -11.25 12.10
CA GLN A 480 -20.67 -11.27 11.17
C GLN A 480 -21.18 -9.84 10.89
N ASN A 481 -21.31 -9.01 11.90
CA ASN A 481 -21.91 -7.69 11.82
C ASN A 481 -20.91 -6.54 11.65
N TYR A 482 -19.60 -6.78 11.86
CA TYR A 482 -18.58 -5.74 11.73
C TYR A 482 -17.17 -6.30 11.53
N ASP A 483 -16.27 -5.45 11.12
CA ASP A 483 -14.83 -5.68 11.25
C ASP A 483 -14.21 -4.55 12.07
N PHE A 484 -13.19 -4.89 12.84
CA PHE A 484 -12.34 -3.95 13.56
C PHE A 484 -10.88 -4.32 13.35
N SER A 485 -10.05 -3.36 12.97
CA SER A 485 -8.62 -3.61 12.88
C SER A 485 -7.80 -2.58 13.62
N VAL A 486 -6.59 -2.98 13.99
CA VAL A 486 -5.58 -2.08 14.58
C VAL A 486 -4.28 -2.26 13.81
N ARG A 487 -3.74 -1.16 13.30
CA ARG A 487 -2.43 -1.08 12.66
C ARG A 487 -1.47 -0.30 13.54
N ALA A 488 -0.36 -0.92 13.90
CA ALA A 488 0.75 -0.26 14.58
C ALA A 488 2.06 -0.48 13.80
N SER A 489 3.14 0.11 14.27
CA SER A 489 4.49 -0.13 13.78
C SER A 489 5.47 -0.23 14.94
N SER A 490 6.54 -0.97 14.73
CA SER A 490 7.58 -1.19 15.73
C SER A 490 8.96 -1.06 15.09
N THR A 491 10.01 -1.24 15.89
CA THR A 491 11.39 -1.32 15.37
C THR A 491 11.59 -2.50 14.41
N ARG A 492 10.63 -3.42 14.29
CA ARG A 492 10.62 -4.57 13.37
C ARG A 492 9.93 -4.27 12.04
N THR A 493 8.93 -3.35 12.04
CA THR A 493 8.05 -3.09 10.92
C THR A 493 8.16 -1.64 10.45
N ASN A 494 7.96 -1.42 9.16
CA ASN A 494 7.97 -0.09 8.58
C ASN A 494 6.66 0.66 8.85
N LYS A 495 6.77 1.98 9.01
CA LYS A 495 5.63 2.90 8.92
C LYS A 495 5.07 2.90 7.51
N THR A 496 3.88 3.46 7.34
CA THR A 496 3.27 3.61 6.02
C THR A 496 4.05 4.62 5.20
N GLU A 497 4.64 4.15 4.11
CA GLU A 497 5.55 4.93 3.27
C GLU A 497 4.89 6.10 2.53
N SER A 498 5.67 7.13 2.25
CA SER A 498 5.41 8.14 1.23
C SER A 498 6.38 7.92 0.06
N GLY A 499 5.95 8.15 -1.17
CA GLY A 499 6.82 7.99 -2.33
C GLY A 499 6.14 8.36 -3.64
N ASN A 500 6.90 8.75 -4.65
CA ASN A 500 6.39 9.18 -5.95
C ASN A 500 5.34 10.31 -5.88
N GLY A 501 5.45 11.19 -4.88
CA GLY A 501 4.47 12.25 -4.64
C GLY A 501 3.16 11.78 -4.00
N GLU A 502 3.10 10.55 -3.49
CA GLU A 502 1.92 9.92 -2.88
C GLU A 502 2.04 9.86 -1.35
N ASN A 503 0.90 9.88 -0.66
CA ASN A 503 0.75 9.69 0.78
C ASN A 503 1.56 10.67 1.64
N ILE A 504 1.48 11.95 1.30
CA ILE A 504 2.31 13.02 1.87
C ILE A 504 2.03 13.30 3.36
N TYR A 505 0.87 12.89 3.87
CA TYR A 505 0.43 13.07 5.27
C TYR A 505 0.28 11.76 6.04
N GLY A 506 0.60 10.61 5.43
CA GLY A 506 0.25 9.29 5.96
C GLY A 506 1.11 8.76 7.10
N THR A 507 2.00 9.55 7.70
CA THR A 507 2.92 9.14 8.76
C THR A 507 2.23 8.38 9.89
N TYR A 508 1.09 8.87 10.36
CA TYR A 508 0.40 8.35 11.53
C TYR A 508 -0.49 7.12 11.27
N MET A 509 -0.57 6.64 10.04
CA MET A 509 -1.41 5.49 9.67
C MET A 509 -0.98 4.16 10.31
N SER A 510 0.18 4.11 10.94
CA SER A 510 0.69 2.94 11.66
C SER A 510 1.02 3.23 13.13
N ASP A 511 0.34 4.21 13.73
CA ASP A 511 0.56 4.59 15.13
C ASP A 511 -0.64 4.24 16.03
N GLY A 512 -1.12 3.01 15.89
CA GLY A 512 -2.33 2.52 16.54
C GLY A 512 -3.61 2.96 15.82
N ALA A 513 -3.54 3.11 14.50
CA ALA A 513 -4.70 3.42 13.68
C ALA A 513 -5.72 2.29 13.72
N THR A 514 -6.99 2.65 13.89
CA THR A 514 -8.12 1.70 13.90
C THR A 514 -9.03 1.90 12.70
N ASN A 515 -9.60 0.81 12.22
CA ASN A 515 -10.58 0.81 11.16
C ASN A 515 -11.84 0.09 11.67
N ILE A 516 -12.98 0.77 11.69
CA ILE A 516 -14.24 0.25 12.22
C ILE A 516 -15.25 0.21 11.06
N ARG A 517 -15.65 -0.99 10.63
CA ARG A 517 -16.48 -1.18 9.46
C ARG A 517 -17.69 -2.05 9.75
N VAL A 518 -18.85 -1.53 9.49
CA VAL A 518 -20.14 -2.24 9.52
C VAL A 518 -20.60 -2.56 8.10
N ASN A 519 -20.61 -1.56 7.23
CA ASN A 519 -20.96 -1.67 5.81
C ASN A 519 -19.73 -1.87 4.91
N GLY A 520 -18.60 -1.26 5.29
CA GLY A 520 -17.32 -1.32 4.60
C GLY A 520 -16.93 -0.02 3.91
N ASN A 521 -17.90 0.83 3.57
CA ASN A 521 -17.68 2.08 2.83
C ASN A 521 -17.43 3.31 3.72
N GLU A 522 -17.30 3.13 5.01
CA GLU A 522 -17.17 4.21 6.02
C GLU A 522 -16.00 5.17 5.75
N TYR A 523 -14.98 4.73 5.00
CA TYR A 523 -13.76 5.50 4.72
C TYR A 523 -13.47 5.69 3.22
N VAL A 524 -14.33 5.23 2.32
CA VAL A 524 -14.06 5.27 0.88
C VAL A 524 -13.90 6.70 0.39
N ASP A 525 -12.73 7.00 -0.19
CA ASP A 525 -12.40 8.32 -0.77
C ASP A 525 -12.51 9.55 0.17
N ILE A 526 -12.48 9.33 1.49
CA ILE A 526 -12.55 10.42 2.49
C ILE A 526 -11.22 11.14 2.65
N PHE A 527 -10.10 10.53 2.28
CA PHE A 527 -8.73 10.93 2.60
C PHE A 527 -8.32 12.34 2.15
N PRO A 528 -8.81 12.90 1.03
CA PRO A 528 -8.48 14.27 0.61
C PRO A 528 -8.97 15.34 1.59
N VAL A 529 -9.98 15.03 2.40
CA VAL A 529 -10.57 15.94 3.37
C VAL A 529 -10.23 15.58 4.83
N TRP A 530 -9.52 14.46 5.06
CA TRP A 530 -9.14 14.06 6.40
C TRP A 530 -8.26 15.10 7.09
N GLU A 531 -8.48 15.23 8.37
CA GLU A 531 -7.51 15.79 9.30
C GLU A 531 -6.53 14.67 9.65
N TRP A 532 -5.34 14.73 9.12
CA TRP A 532 -4.35 13.66 9.23
C TRP A 532 -3.71 13.54 10.61
N ASP A 533 -3.91 14.52 11.48
CA ASP A 533 -3.63 14.45 12.91
C ASP A 533 -4.82 13.88 13.72
N ARG A 534 -5.86 13.39 13.05
CA ARG A 534 -7.09 12.82 13.61
C ARG A 534 -7.43 11.45 13.04
N ILE A 535 -6.42 10.65 12.69
CA ILE A 535 -6.62 9.28 12.21
C ILE A 535 -7.28 8.46 13.33
N PRO A 536 -8.35 7.70 13.05
CA PRO A 536 -9.02 6.87 14.05
C PRO A 536 -8.04 6.00 14.83
N GLY A 537 -8.20 5.90 16.13
CA GLY A 537 -7.37 5.10 17.04
C GLY A 537 -6.09 5.77 17.52
N THR A 538 -5.57 6.82 16.83
CA THR A 538 -4.30 7.46 17.20
C THR A 538 -4.41 8.41 18.39
N THR A 539 -3.26 8.66 19.07
CA THR A 539 -3.11 9.66 20.14
C THR A 539 -1.97 10.60 19.74
N LEU A 540 -2.31 11.81 19.31
CA LEU A 540 -1.38 12.71 18.61
C LEU A 540 -1.47 14.16 19.10
N PRO A 541 -0.42 14.98 18.92
CA PRO A 541 -0.53 16.41 19.07
C PRO A 541 -1.48 17.01 18.04
N ALA A 542 -2.33 17.96 18.47
CA ALA A 542 -3.17 18.72 17.56
C ALA A 542 -2.33 19.63 16.66
N GLY A 543 -2.70 19.69 15.39
CA GLY A 543 -2.06 20.49 14.37
C GLY A 543 -1.53 19.63 13.24
N GLU A 544 -2.29 19.59 12.15
CA GLU A 544 -1.91 18.84 10.96
C GLU A 544 -0.59 19.37 10.38
N LYS A 545 0.34 18.46 10.12
CA LYS A 545 1.63 18.77 9.49
C LYS A 545 1.83 17.85 8.29
N ARG A 546 2.40 18.41 7.23
CA ARG A 546 2.97 17.60 6.17
C ARG A 546 4.22 16.90 6.73
N ASN A 547 4.21 15.58 6.69
CA ASN A 547 5.27 14.75 7.27
C ASN A 547 5.41 13.45 6.47
N PRO A 548 5.93 13.52 5.23
CA PRO A 548 6.15 12.33 4.44
C PRO A 548 7.09 11.37 5.16
N VAL A 549 6.82 10.09 5.03
CA VAL A 549 7.65 9.01 5.61
C VAL A 549 8.52 8.42 4.52
N ASP A 550 9.80 8.46 4.72
CA ASP A 550 10.75 7.83 3.82
C ASP A 550 10.60 6.30 3.79
N TRP A 551 10.97 5.73 2.67
CA TRP A 551 10.95 4.29 2.46
C TRP A 551 11.85 3.59 3.47
N GLY A 552 11.34 2.51 4.08
CA GLY A 552 12.08 1.76 5.08
C GLY A 552 12.11 2.37 6.48
N THR A 553 11.47 3.54 6.71
CA THR A 553 11.35 4.12 8.05
C THR A 553 10.57 3.19 8.96
N LYS A 554 11.20 2.72 10.02
CA LYS A 554 10.60 1.84 11.02
C LYS A 554 9.88 2.63 12.12
N GLY A 555 8.96 1.96 12.81
CA GLY A 555 8.42 2.47 14.06
C GLY A 555 9.49 2.59 15.15
N THR A 556 9.20 3.39 16.18
CA THR A 556 10.12 3.65 17.30
C THR A 556 9.87 2.74 18.50
N CYS A 557 8.72 2.07 18.53
CA CYS A 557 8.26 1.24 19.64
C CYS A 557 8.86 -0.16 19.58
N THR A 558 9.26 -0.70 20.73
CA THR A 558 9.64 -2.12 20.83
C THR A 558 8.51 -2.99 21.36
N PHE A 559 7.55 -2.42 22.09
CA PHE A 559 6.44 -3.14 22.71
C PHE A 559 5.16 -2.93 21.90
N THR A 560 5.00 -3.73 20.85
CA THR A 560 3.86 -3.69 19.93
C THR A 560 3.52 -5.11 19.52
N GLY A 561 2.25 -5.50 19.64
CA GLY A 561 1.81 -6.83 19.28
C GLY A 561 0.57 -7.24 20.03
N GLY A 562 0.29 -8.53 20.08
CA GLY A 562 -0.92 -9.01 20.76
C GLY A 562 -1.02 -10.52 20.79
N VAL A 563 -2.10 -11.01 21.34
CA VAL A 563 -2.45 -12.43 21.41
C VAL A 563 -3.83 -12.67 20.81
N SER A 564 -4.01 -13.80 20.15
CA SER A 564 -5.29 -14.24 19.60
C SER A 564 -5.48 -15.75 19.81
N ASP A 565 -6.70 -16.19 20.12
CA ASP A 565 -7.10 -17.61 20.13
C ASP A 565 -7.82 -18.02 18.83
N GLY A 566 -7.77 -17.17 17.80
CA GLY A 566 -8.48 -17.33 16.54
C GLY A 566 -9.90 -16.75 16.56
N LYS A 567 -10.47 -16.46 17.72
CA LYS A 567 -11.81 -15.85 17.88
C LYS A 567 -11.76 -14.52 18.64
N TYR A 568 -11.07 -14.47 19.76
CA TYR A 568 -10.87 -13.29 20.59
C TYR A 568 -9.40 -12.89 20.57
N GLY A 569 -9.11 -11.63 20.83
CA GLY A 569 -7.74 -11.16 20.88
C GLY A 569 -7.59 -9.83 21.57
N VAL A 570 -6.39 -9.52 21.96
CA VAL A 570 -6.01 -8.21 22.48
C VAL A 570 -4.72 -7.75 21.82
N MET A 571 -4.73 -6.52 21.31
CA MET A 571 -3.55 -5.86 20.75
C MET A 571 -3.12 -4.72 21.66
N THR A 572 -1.82 -4.50 21.76
CA THR A 572 -1.21 -3.41 22.51
C THR A 572 -0.17 -2.66 21.69
N PHE A 573 -0.02 -1.37 21.99
CA PHE A 573 0.95 -0.47 21.38
C PHE A 573 1.46 0.54 22.41
N ARG A 574 2.78 0.54 22.65
CA ARG A 574 3.42 1.56 23.49
C ARG A 574 3.91 2.69 22.61
N LEU A 575 3.13 3.76 22.52
CA LEU A 575 3.53 4.96 21.81
C LEU A 575 4.67 5.68 22.56
N ASN A 576 5.72 6.02 21.85
CA ASN A 576 6.79 6.93 22.30
C ASN A 576 7.38 7.63 21.09
N ASP A 577 6.60 8.55 20.50
CA ASP A 577 6.97 9.29 19.31
C ASP A 577 6.30 10.67 19.31
N TYR A 578 6.75 11.59 18.47
CA TYR A 578 6.18 12.94 18.31
C TYR A 578 6.10 13.75 19.61
N GLY A 579 6.93 13.43 20.61
CA GLY A 579 6.88 14.02 21.94
C GLY A 579 5.69 13.56 22.77
N VAL A 580 5.02 12.46 22.39
CA VAL A 580 3.89 11.85 23.10
C VAL A 580 4.26 10.46 23.58
N LYS A 581 3.87 10.13 24.81
CA LYS A 581 3.96 8.78 25.38
C LYS A 581 2.57 8.30 25.74
N ALA A 582 2.26 7.01 25.50
CA ALA A 582 1.01 6.38 25.92
C ALA A 582 1.13 4.85 25.90
N GLN A 583 0.44 4.18 26.84
CA GLN A 583 0.13 2.75 26.79
C GLN A 583 -1.27 2.60 26.19
N LYS A 584 -1.42 1.83 25.13
CA LYS A 584 -2.69 1.68 24.41
C LYS A 584 -2.99 0.21 24.20
N SER A 585 -4.23 -0.23 24.47
CA SER A 585 -4.66 -1.61 24.20
C SER A 585 -6.11 -1.67 23.73
N TRP A 586 -6.39 -2.65 22.87
CA TRP A 586 -7.70 -2.92 22.28
C TRP A 586 -8.09 -4.37 22.58
N PHE A 587 -9.12 -4.55 23.42
CA PHE A 587 -9.62 -5.84 23.89
C PHE A 587 -10.86 -6.21 23.10
N MET A 588 -10.78 -7.26 22.28
CA MET A 588 -11.74 -7.58 21.22
C MET A 588 -12.60 -8.79 21.59
N PHE A 589 -13.91 -8.58 21.66
CA PHE A 589 -14.91 -9.58 22.05
C PHE A 589 -15.95 -9.81 20.94
N ASP A 590 -17.09 -10.47 21.23
CA ASP A 590 -18.09 -10.79 20.21
C ASP A 590 -18.74 -9.55 19.59
N ASN A 591 -19.20 -8.61 20.41
CA ASN A 591 -19.95 -7.44 19.96
C ASN A 591 -19.29 -6.11 20.35
N GLU A 592 -18.17 -6.17 21.06
CA GLU A 592 -17.53 -5.02 21.65
C GLU A 592 -16.01 -5.04 21.48
N VAL A 593 -15.44 -3.86 21.36
CA VAL A 593 -14.01 -3.63 21.53
C VAL A 593 -13.81 -2.62 22.65
N VAL A 594 -13.16 -3.04 23.73
CA VAL A 594 -12.78 -2.15 24.82
C VAL A 594 -11.43 -1.52 24.51
N CYS A 595 -11.39 -0.19 24.48
CA CYS A 595 -10.22 0.60 24.15
C CYS A 595 -9.71 1.30 25.42
N LEU A 596 -8.49 0.98 25.82
CA LEU A 596 -7.83 1.55 27.00
C LEU A 596 -6.59 2.36 26.61
N GLY A 597 -6.39 3.47 27.29
CA GLY A 597 -5.17 4.25 27.23
C GLY A 597 -4.77 4.74 28.63
N SER A 598 -3.48 4.68 28.92
CA SER A 598 -2.92 5.14 30.21
C SER A 598 -1.52 5.74 30.01
N GLY A 599 -1.05 6.46 31.02
CA GLY A 599 0.27 7.07 30.98
C GLY A 599 0.43 8.09 29.84
N ILE A 600 -0.66 8.73 29.39
CA ILE A 600 -0.60 9.72 28.32
C ILE A 600 0.10 10.97 28.85
N GLY A 601 1.25 11.24 28.27
CA GLY A 601 2.10 12.36 28.64
C GLY A 601 2.74 13.02 27.43
N SER A 602 2.96 14.35 27.52
CA SER A 602 3.63 15.11 26.48
C SER A 602 4.27 16.37 27.01
N ASP A 603 5.38 16.77 26.38
CA ASP A 603 6.01 18.07 26.58
C ASP A 603 5.76 19.03 25.40
N VAL A 604 5.03 18.57 24.38
CA VAL A 604 4.67 19.40 23.21
C VAL A 604 3.63 20.46 23.61
N PRO A 605 3.81 21.73 23.20
CA PRO A 605 2.87 22.82 23.58
C PRO A 605 1.58 22.82 22.73
N ALA A 606 1.01 21.65 22.48
CA ALA A 606 -0.23 21.42 21.75
C ALA A 606 -1.19 20.55 22.57
N ASP A 607 -2.47 20.62 22.26
CA ASP A 607 -3.43 19.66 22.81
C ASP A 607 -3.09 18.26 22.34
N ILE A 608 -3.09 17.27 23.24
CA ILE A 608 -2.94 15.87 22.88
C ILE A 608 -4.34 15.27 22.76
N VAL A 609 -4.60 14.62 21.64
CA VAL A 609 -5.94 14.16 21.28
C VAL A 609 -5.91 12.67 20.89
N THR A 610 -6.78 11.89 21.50
CA THR A 610 -7.10 10.53 21.07
C THR A 610 -8.34 10.57 20.17
N THR A 611 -8.21 10.16 18.92
CA THR A 611 -9.32 10.11 17.97
C THR A 611 -9.99 8.74 18.04
N LEU A 612 -11.30 8.71 18.29
CA LEU A 612 -12.07 7.49 18.33
C LEU A 612 -12.51 7.05 16.94
N ASN A 613 -12.97 8.02 16.13
CA ASN A 613 -13.27 7.80 14.73
C ASN A 613 -13.26 9.11 13.93
N GLN A 614 -12.94 9.01 12.65
CA GLN A 614 -13.11 10.04 11.63
C GLN A 614 -13.53 9.34 10.34
N CYS A 615 -14.84 9.34 10.02
CA CYS A 615 -15.44 8.61 8.91
C CYS A 615 -16.48 9.45 8.19
N HIS A 616 -17.09 8.94 7.14
CA HIS A 616 -18.24 9.59 6.50
C HIS A 616 -19.34 9.88 7.51
N LEU A 617 -19.97 11.04 7.41
CA LEU A 617 -21.17 11.39 8.17
C LEU A 617 -22.38 10.87 7.40
N ASP A 618 -22.64 9.57 7.53
CA ASP A 618 -23.79 8.91 6.93
C ASP A 618 -24.92 8.73 7.98
N GLY A 619 -26.15 9.07 7.60
CA GLY A 619 -27.29 8.96 8.51
C GLY A 619 -27.28 9.94 9.69
N ASN A 620 -27.89 9.52 10.78
CA ASN A 620 -28.13 10.34 11.96
C ASN A 620 -27.09 10.06 13.06
N THR A 621 -26.83 11.07 13.89
CA THR A 621 -26.03 10.91 15.11
C THR A 621 -26.92 11.14 16.33
N TRP A 622 -26.79 10.29 17.34
CA TRP A 622 -27.52 10.38 18.59
C TRP A 622 -26.57 10.49 19.78
N ILE A 623 -26.94 11.33 20.74
CA ILE A 623 -26.17 11.59 21.94
C ILE A 623 -27.03 11.26 23.16
N ASN A 624 -26.51 10.42 24.06
CA ASN A 624 -27.09 10.15 25.37
C ASN A 624 -26.16 10.66 26.44
N THR A 625 -26.64 11.65 27.21
CA THR A 625 -25.91 12.21 28.36
C THR A 625 -26.26 11.52 29.67
N GLY A 626 -27.11 10.51 29.67
CA GLY A 626 -27.70 9.91 30.88
C GLY A 626 -28.96 10.65 31.36
N LYS A 627 -29.01 11.97 31.11
CA LYS A 627 -30.20 12.80 31.43
C LYS A 627 -31.08 13.02 30.19
N THR A 628 -30.50 13.09 29.03
CA THR A 628 -31.18 13.34 27.77
C THR A 628 -30.67 12.40 26.68
N LEU A 629 -31.59 11.93 25.85
CA LEU A 629 -31.32 11.25 24.59
C LEU A 629 -31.85 12.12 23.46
N ARG A 630 -30.96 12.55 22.56
CA ARG A 630 -31.35 13.43 21.47
C ARG A 630 -30.61 13.09 20.18
N GLN A 631 -31.23 13.32 19.06
CA GLN A 631 -30.57 13.40 17.78
C GLN A 631 -29.80 14.71 17.72
N ALA A 632 -28.53 14.63 17.30
CA ALA A 632 -27.69 15.79 17.12
C ALA A 632 -27.84 16.37 15.71
N ALA A 633 -27.97 17.69 15.60
CA ALA A 633 -27.81 18.37 14.31
C ALA A 633 -26.32 18.42 13.93
N GLN A 634 -26.03 18.72 12.66
CA GLN A 634 -24.67 18.99 12.25
C GLN A 634 -24.12 20.19 13.02
N GLY A 635 -22.81 20.13 13.38
CA GLY A 635 -22.15 21.15 14.17
C GLY A 635 -21.04 20.59 15.05
N GLU A 636 -20.58 21.38 15.99
CA GLU A 636 -19.54 21.03 16.93
C GLU A 636 -20.10 20.95 18.36
N PHE A 637 -19.74 19.92 19.08
CA PHE A 637 -20.13 19.68 20.46
C PHE A 637 -18.89 19.41 21.29
N SER A 638 -18.78 20.07 22.42
CA SER A 638 -17.74 19.84 23.42
C SER A 638 -18.40 19.44 24.74
N PHE A 639 -17.91 18.33 25.32
CA PHE A 639 -18.40 17.80 26.57
C PHE A 639 -17.23 17.76 27.56
N GLU A 640 -17.26 18.61 28.57
CA GLU A 640 -16.29 18.58 29.67
C GLU A 640 -16.43 17.29 30.50
N GLN A 641 -17.66 16.80 30.62
CA GLN A 641 -18.00 15.47 31.12
C GLN A 641 -18.51 14.62 29.96
N ALA A 642 -17.88 13.49 29.75
CA ALA A 642 -18.22 12.60 28.67
C ALA A 642 -19.71 12.18 28.70
N PRO A 643 -20.43 12.16 27.56
CA PRO A 643 -21.74 11.57 27.49
C PRO A 643 -21.68 10.08 27.80
N GLN A 644 -22.82 9.46 28.21
CA GLN A 644 -22.83 8.02 28.39
C GLN A 644 -22.46 7.27 27.12
N TRP A 645 -23.03 7.72 26.00
CA TRP A 645 -22.67 7.20 24.67
C TRP A 645 -23.05 8.17 23.55
N ILE A 646 -22.33 8.02 22.43
CA ILE A 646 -22.64 8.62 21.14
C ILE A 646 -22.83 7.47 20.14
N TRP A 647 -23.90 7.52 19.35
CA TRP A 647 -24.19 6.56 18.29
C TRP A 647 -24.19 7.27 16.93
N HIS A 648 -23.53 6.67 15.95
CA HIS A 648 -23.48 7.13 14.56
C HIS A 648 -23.35 5.92 13.64
N ASP A 649 -24.14 5.85 12.59
CA ASP A 649 -24.06 4.86 11.51
C ASP A 649 -23.81 3.43 11.99
N SER A 650 -24.69 2.94 12.86
CA SER A 650 -24.63 1.59 13.43
C SER A 650 -23.44 1.31 14.37
N ILE A 651 -22.73 2.34 14.81
CA ILE A 651 -21.62 2.23 15.77
C ILE A 651 -21.92 3.09 17.01
N ALA A 652 -21.87 2.49 18.20
CA ALA A 652 -21.94 3.24 19.43
C ALA A 652 -20.58 3.32 20.13
N TYR A 653 -20.31 4.46 20.74
CA TYR A 653 -19.12 4.76 21.54
C TYR A 653 -19.58 5.05 22.95
N LEU A 654 -19.27 4.15 23.90
CA LEU A 654 -19.61 4.31 25.31
C LEU A 654 -18.39 4.79 26.08
N PHE A 655 -18.57 5.82 26.90
CA PHE A 655 -17.50 6.38 27.72
C PHE A 655 -17.62 5.82 29.16
N LEU A 656 -16.52 5.24 29.63
CA LEU A 656 -16.48 4.55 30.95
C LEU A 656 -15.79 5.39 32.02
N GLN A 657 -15.26 6.54 31.66
CA GLN A 657 -14.66 7.49 32.57
C GLN A 657 -14.89 8.93 32.09
N GLU A 658 -14.72 9.87 33.02
CA GLU A 658 -14.81 11.29 32.70
C GLU A 658 -13.65 11.69 31.76
N ASN A 659 -13.99 12.23 30.62
CA ASN A 659 -13.07 12.74 29.62
C ASN A 659 -13.67 13.98 28.93
N ASN A 660 -12.82 14.87 28.43
CA ASN A 660 -13.24 15.96 27.56
C ASN A 660 -13.45 15.41 26.15
N VAL A 661 -14.71 15.22 25.77
CA VAL A 661 -15.09 14.65 24.47
C VAL A 661 -15.44 15.76 23.50
N LYS A 662 -14.91 15.67 22.27
CA LYS A 662 -15.28 16.55 21.16
C LYS A 662 -15.90 15.74 20.04
N LEU A 663 -17.06 16.20 19.56
CA LEU A 663 -17.76 15.66 18.40
C LEU A 663 -17.91 16.79 17.37
N ARG A 664 -17.44 16.54 16.16
CA ARG A 664 -17.64 17.46 15.02
C ARG A 664 -18.33 16.69 13.90
N MET A 665 -19.38 17.31 13.37
CA MET A 665 -20.18 16.80 12.27
C MET A 665 -20.37 17.93 11.27
N ASN A 666 -19.45 18.06 10.36
CA ASN A 666 -19.45 19.16 9.39
C ASN A 666 -18.92 18.70 8.02
N ARG A 667 -19.09 19.55 7.03
CA ARG A 667 -18.47 19.34 5.73
C ARG A 667 -17.02 19.78 5.78
N GLN A 668 -16.10 18.84 5.63
CA GLN A 668 -14.68 19.13 5.48
C GLN A 668 -14.33 19.33 4.01
N LYS A 669 -13.39 20.24 3.74
CA LYS A 669 -12.92 20.56 2.40
C LYS A 669 -11.48 20.17 2.20
N GLY A 670 -11.15 19.75 0.99
CA GLY A 670 -9.79 19.37 0.61
C GLY A 670 -9.68 19.04 -0.86
N ASN A 671 -8.59 18.43 -1.25
CA ASN A 671 -8.38 17.97 -2.63
C ASN A 671 -7.36 16.82 -2.65
N TRP A 672 -7.40 16.02 -3.71
CA TRP A 672 -6.47 14.90 -3.86
C TRP A 672 -5.02 15.34 -4.00
N ALA A 673 -4.75 16.50 -4.61
CA ALA A 673 -3.39 17.03 -4.77
C ALA A 673 -2.69 17.30 -3.42
N LYS A 674 -3.46 17.52 -2.33
CA LYS A 674 -2.91 17.66 -0.97
C LYS A 674 -2.11 16.43 -0.56
N ILE A 675 -2.58 15.24 -0.90
CA ILE A 675 -2.04 13.96 -0.44
C ILE A 675 -1.34 13.17 -1.55
N ASN A 676 -1.55 13.55 -2.81
CA ASN A 676 -0.96 12.90 -3.97
C ASN A 676 -0.79 13.93 -5.11
N PHE A 677 0.44 14.28 -5.41
CA PHE A 677 0.76 15.34 -6.38
C PHE A 677 0.39 15.00 -7.83
N ASN A 678 0.02 13.74 -8.10
CA ASN A 678 -0.41 13.30 -9.43
C ASN A 678 -1.87 13.67 -9.76
N TYR A 679 -2.59 14.28 -8.82
CA TYR A 679 -3.97 14.74 -9.02
C TYR A 679 -4.06 16.26 -9.15
N PRO A 680 -5.09 16.77 -9.85
CA PRO A 680 -5.38 18.20 -9.86
C PRO A 680 -5.89 18.68 -8.47
N ALA A 681 -5.64 19.93 -8.14
CA ALA A 681 -6.07 20.56 -6.90
C ALA A 681 -7.57 20.97 -6.92
N THR A 682 -8.43 20.13 -7.49
CA THR A 682 -9.88 20.37 -7.53
C THR A 682 -10.46 20.20 -6.12
N GLU A 683 -11.08 21.28 -5.60
CA GLU A 683 -11.72 21.23 -4.27
C GLU A 683 -12.88 20.24 -4.25
N ILE A 684 -12.89 19.42 -3.23
CA ILE A 684 -14.00 18.52 -2.87
C ILE A 684 -14.46 18.83 -1.45
N SER A 685 -15.71 18.51 -1.14
CA SER A 685 -16.30 18.72 0.17
C SER A 685 -17.13 17.51 0.57
N ILE A 686 -16.76 16.88 1.70
CA ILE A 686 -17.37 15.65 2.19
C ILE A 686 -17.91 15.89 3.61
N PRO A 687 -19.13 15.43 3.95
CA PRO A 687 -19.61 15.42 5.33
C PRO A 687 -18.80 14.39 6.13
N VAL A 688 -18.25 14.81 7.27
CA VAL A 688 -17.39 13.98 8.11
C VAL A 688 -17.90 13.96 9.55
N PHE A 689 -17.96 12.75 10.12
CA PHE A 689 -18.11 12.50 11.55
C PHE A 689 -16.71 12.40 12.17
N ASN A 690 -16.40 13.23 13.16
CA ASN A 690 -15.13 13.21 13.89
C ASN A 690 -15.40 13.23 15.40
N LEU A 691 -14.99 12.16 16.08
CA LEU A 691 -15.16 11.97 17.51
C LEU A 691 -13.81 11.75 18.20
N SER A 692 -13.53 12.53 19.23
CA SER A 692 -12.22 12.50 19.89
C SER A 692 -12.30 12.83 21.38
N ILE A 693 -11.26 12.42 22.12
CA ILE A 693 -10.99 12.78 23.52
C ILE A 693 -9.80 13.74 23.51
N ASN A 694 -9.98 14.92 24.11
CA ASN A 694 -8.93 15.92 24.29
C ASN A 694 -8.32 15.81 25.68
N HIS A 695 -7.03 15.48 25.77
CA HIS A 695 -6.29 15.36 27.04
C HIS A 695 -5.68 16.70 27.51
N GLY A 696 -5.92 17.79 26.77
CA GLY A 696 -5.35 19.10 27.03
C GLY A 696 -3.89 19.24 26.61
N LYS A 697 -3.31 20.40 26.96
CA LYS A 697 -1.91 20.73 26.67
C LYS A 697 -0.98 20.05 27.67
N SER A 698 0.11 19.47 27.16
CA SER A 698 1.17 18.86 27.98
C SER A 698 0.62 17.95 29.11
N PRO A 699 -0.25 16.97 28.79
CA PRO A 699 -0.87 16.11 29.79
C PRO A 699 0.21 15.37 30.59
N ARG A 700 -0.11 15.06 31.85
CA ARG A 700 0.74 14.27 32.75
C ARG A 700 -0.07 13.06 33.24
N ASN A 701 0.26 11.86 32.77
CA ASN A 701 -0.40 10.61 33.14
C ASN A 701 -1.94 10.61 32.88
N ALA A 702 -2.40 11.22 31.78
CA ALA A 702 -3.80 11.15 31.40
C ALA A 702 -4.18 9.73 30.94
N SER A 703 -5.47 9.43 30.94
CA SER A 703 -6.00 8.11 30.55
C SER A 703 -7.33 8.23 29.83
N TYR A 704 -7.75 7.15 29.20
CA TYR A 704 -9.10 6.97 28.67
C TYR A 704 -9.56 5.53 28.76
N ALA A 705 -10.87 5.35 28.83
CA ALA A 705 -11.54 4.06 28.70
C ALA A 705 -12.87 4.25 27.97
N TYR A 706 -13.02 3.60 26.84
CA TYR A 706 -14.28 3.58 26.10
C TYR A 706 -14.52 2.22 25.45
N ILE A 707 -15.78 1.94 25.13
CA ILE A 707 -16.20 0.74 24.40
C ILE A 707 -16.73 1.16 23.03
N VAL A 708 -16.25 0.52 21.98
CA VAL A 708 -16.86 0.56 20.65
C VAL A 708 -17.83 -0.62 20.54
N VAL A 709 -19.08 -0.35 20.18
CA VAL A 709 -20.13 -1.34 19.96
C VAL A 709 -20.63 -1.22 18.51
N PRO A 710 -19.98 -1.89 17.58
CA PRO A 710 -20.36 -1.82 16.16
C PRO A 710 -21.51 -2.81 15.85
N GLY A 711 -22.25 -2.53 14.78
CA GLY A 711 -23.34 -3.39 14.33
C GLY A 711 -24.69 -3.15 15.06
N ILE A 712 -24.77 -2.14 15.91
CA ILE A 712 -26.05 -1.69 16.49
C ILE A 712 -26.74 -0.75 15.49
N ASN A 713 -27.60 -1.30 14.65
CA ASN A 713 -28.22 -0.62 13.51
C ASN A 713 -29.29 0.42 13.87
N HIS A 714 -29.59 0.64 15.16
CA HIS A 714 -30.56 1.64 15.59
C HIS A 714 -30.25 2.13 17.00
N PRO A 715 -30.29 3.46 17.29
CA PRO A 715 -29.95 4.03 18.59
C PRO A 715 -30.88 3.56 19.73
N GLU A 716 -32.13 3.21 19.44
CA GLU A 716 -33.07 2.68 20.45
C GLU A 716 -32.59 1.34 21.06
N LYS A 717 -31.83 0.54 20.29
CA LYS A 717 -31.24 -0.70 20.81
C LYS A 717 -30.18 -0.44 21.88
N MET A 718 -29.59 0.75 21.90
CA MET A 718 -28.66 1.17 22.95
C MET A 718 -29.34 1.39 24.31
N LYS A 719 -30.65 1.62 24.33
CA LYS A 719 -31.40 1.69 25.60
C LYS A 719 -31.43 0.35 26.32
N ALA A 720 -31.51 -0.74 25.58
CA ALA A 720 -31.50 -2.11 26.12
C ALA A 720 -30.08 -2.70 26.24
N TYR A 721 -29.07 -2.07 25.66
CA TYR A 721 -27.72 -2.55 25.72
C TYR A 721 -27.12 -2.42 27.11
N SER A 722 -26.44 -3.47 27.58
CA SER A 722 -25.74 -3.47 28.86
C SER A 722 -24.34 -4.04 28.71
N HIS A 723 -23.35 -3.30 29.12
CA HIS A 723 -21.95 -3.72 29.15
C HIS A 723 -21.55 -4.36 30.53
N ARG A 724 -22.51 -4.72 31.41
CA ARG A 724 -22.21 -5.26 32.76
C ARG A 724 -21.42 -6.58 32.75
N HIS A 725 -21.41 -7.27 31.63
CA HIS A 725 -20.59 -8.47 31.41
C HIS A 725 -19.10 -8.15 31.17
N LEU A 726 -18.77 -6.91 30.79
CA LEU A 726 -17.42 -6.40 30.68
C LEU A 726 -17.01 -5.69 31.95
N LYS A 727 -15.80 -5.94 32.42
CA LYS A 727 -15.21 -5.23 33.55
C LYS A 727 -13.78 -4.83 33.21
N ILE A 728 -13.48 -3.53 33.30
CA ILE A 728 -12.10 -3.05 33.32
C ILE A 728 -11.55 -3.42 34.68
N GLU A 729 -10.64 -4.38 34.71
CA GLU A 729 -10.02 -4.84 35.95
C GLU A 729 -8.89 -3.90 36.39
N ARG A 730 -8.12 -3.38 35.37
CA ARG A 730 -7.02 -2.46 35.61
C ARG A 730 -6.75 -1.62 34.38
N ASN A 731 -6.39 -0.33 34.52
CA ASN A 731 -5.98 0.57 33.44
C ASN A 731 -4.95 1.58 33.96
N ASP A 732 -3.70 1.17 34.06
CA ASP A 732 -2.59 2.01 34.49
C ASP A 732 -1.33 1.81 33.62
N MET A 733 -0.20 2.40 34.00
CA MET A 733 1.05 2.32 33.25
C MET A 733 1.72 0.95 33.31
N GLU A 734 1.35 0.09 34.25
CA GLU A 734 1.94 -1.22 34.44
C GLU A 734 1.10 -2.33 33.82
N ILE A 735 -0.22 -2.26 34.01
CA ILE A 735 -1.15 -3.30 33.55
C ILE A 735 -2.40 -2.65 32.95
N GLN A 736 -2.84 -3.19 31.81
CA GLN A 736 -4.20 -3.01 31.34
C GLN A 736 -4.88 -4.37 31.27
N ALA A 737 -6.07 -4.49 31.87
CA ALA A 737 -6.77 -5.77 31.95
C ALA A 737 -8.29 -5.60 31.86
N VAL A 738 -8.91 -6.49 31.06
CA VAL A 738 -10.36 -6.52 30.85
C VAL A 738 -10.85 -7.96 30.97
N SER A 739 -11.93 -8.17 31.71
CA SER A 739 -12.66 -9.44 31.78
C SER A 739 -14.02 -9.34 31.09
N ASN A 740 -14.39 -10.40 30.37
CA ASN A 740 -15.73 -10.61 29.81
C ASN A 740 -16.34 -11.86 30.46
N ARG A 741 -17.27 -11.65 31.42
CA ARG A 741 -17.93 -12.73 32.18
C ARG A 741 -18.82 -13.60 31.28
N LYS A 742 -19.37 -13.06 30.19
CA LYS A 742 -20.24 -13.81 29.29
C LYS A 742 -19.45 -14.85 28.48
N SER A 743 -18.27 -14.49 27.98
CA SER A 743 -17.39 -15.39 27.22
C SER A 743 -16.42 -16.17 28.13
N GLY A 744 -16.28 -15.78 29.38
CA GLY A 744 -15.28 -16.33 30.31
C GLY A 744 -13.83 -15.96 29.93
N ILE A 745 -13.64 -14.87 29.25
CA ILE A 745 -12.32 -14.41 28.78
C ILE A 745 -11.79 -13.31 29.71
N LEU A 746 -10.54 -13.46 30.12
CA LEU A 746 -9.73 -12.44 30.78
C LEU A 746 -8.51 -12.14 29.88
N GLN A 747 -8.33 -10.89 29.51
CA GLN A 747 -7.20 -10.40 28.75
C GLN A 747 -6.39 -9.43 29.59
N ILE A 748 -5.06 -9.61 29.63
CA ILE A 748 -4.12 -8.82 30.45
C ILE A 748 -2.92 -8.43 29.59
N VAL A 749 -2.56 -7.17 29.65
CA VAL A 749 -1.32 -6.62 29.08
C VAL A 749 -0.40 -6.20 30.22
N PHE A 750 0.74 -6.86 30.35
CA PHE A 750 1.80 -6.49 31.28
C PHE A 750 2.86 -5.66 30.56
N PHE A 751 2.93 -4.38 30.84
CA PHE A 751 3.94 -3.49 30.26
C PHE A 751 5.31 -3.62 30.93
N LYS A 752 5.36 -4.22 32.09
CA LYS A 752 6.55 -4.62 32.85
C LYS A 752 6.27 -5.90 33.65
N PRO A 753 7.28 -6.58 34.20
CA PRO A 753 7.07 -7.65 35.16
C PRO A 753 6.20 -7.17 36.32
N ASP A 754 5.10 -7.85 36.59
CA ASP A 754 4.12 -7.49 37.65
C ASP A 754 3.20 -8.66 37.97
N THR A 755 2.35 -8.47 38.97
CA THR A 755 1.32 -9.42 39.36
C THR A 755 -0.06 -8.77 39.24
N PHE A 756 -0.91 -9.41 38.46
CA PHE A 756 -2.33 -9.13 38.39
C PHE A 756 -3.08 -10.02 39.38
N ASP A 757 -4.00 -9.46 40.17
CA ASP A 757 -4.86 -10.20 41.08
C ASP A 757 -6.23 -9.50 41.12
N ASN A 758 -7.30 -10.21 40.77
CA ASN A 758 -8.67 -9.67 40.85
C ASN A 758 -9.55 -10.40 41.87
N GLY A 759 -8.92 -11.21 42.72
CA GLY A 759 -9.59 -12.00 43.73
C GLY A 759 -10.17 -13.34 43.24
N GLU A 760 -10.23 -13.55 41.90
CA GLU A 760 -10.68 -14.79 41.27
C GLU A 760 -9.52 -15.59 40.67
N ILE A 761 -8.50 -14.90 40.20
CA ILE A 761 -7.31 -15.44 39.58
C ILE A 761 -6.13 -14.49 39.78
N LYS A 762 -4.99 -15.08 40.04
CA LYS A 762 -3.73 -14.36 40.20
C LYS A 762 -2.77 -14.77 39.09
N VAL A 763 -2.25 -13.78 38.37
CA VAL A 763 -1.33 -13.98 37.24
C VAL A 763 -0.06 -13.18 37.48
N LYS A 764 1.07 -13.87 37.59
CA LYS A 764 2.38 -13.24 37.75
C LYS A 764 3.15 -13.34 36.46
N ALA A 765 3.46 -12.18 35.86
CA ALA A 765 4.33 -12.10 34.69
C ALA A 765 5.75 -11.74 35.12
N LEU A 766 6.75 -12.49 34.69
CA LEU A 766 8.16 -12.24 34.96
C LEU A 766 8.83 -11.44 33.86
N LYS A 767 8.15 -11.29 32.70
CA LYS A 767 8.53 -10.44 31.57
C LYS A 767 7.32 -9.63 31.09
N PRO A 768 7.51 -8.49 30.42
CA PRO A 768 6.43 -7.82 29.71
C PRO A 768 5.78 -8.78 28.71
N CYS A 769 4.46 -8.89 28.72
CA CYS A 769 3.74 -9.86 27.89
C CYS A 769 2.26 -9.51 27.75
N VAL A 770 1.59 -10.21 26.83
CA VAL A 770 0.13 -10.20 26.68
C VAL A 770 -0.40 -11.60 26.97
N VAL A 771 -1.41 -11.69 27.83
CA VAL A 771 -2.00 -12.94 28.26
C VAL A 771 -3.50 -12.93 28.01
N GLN A 772 -4.02 -13.97 27.38
CA GLN A 772 -5.46 -14.23 27.30
C GLN A 772 -5.76 -15.54 27.99
N ILE A 773 -6.70 -15.53 28.92
CA ILE A 773 -7.12 -16.70 29.72
C ILE A 773 -8.60 -16.95 29.46
N LYS A 774 -8.94 -18.17 29.08
CA LYS A 774 -10.32 -18.62 28.96
C LYS A 774 -10.69 -19.48 30.20
N ARG A 775 -11.82 -19.19 30.79
CA ARG A 775 -12.36 -19.89 31.95
C ARG A 775 -13.76 -20.44 31.65
N SER A 776 -14.02 -21.62 32.12
CA SER A 776 -15.36 -22.21 32.10
C SER A 776 -15.65 -22.85 33.46
N LYS A 777 -16.80 -22.54 34.03
CA LYS A 777 -17.22 -23.03 35.37
C LYS A 777 -16.14 -22.82 36.45
N GLY A 778 -15.48 -21.62 36.41
CA GLY A 778 -14.42 -21.26 37.37
C GLY A 778 -13.06 -21.87 37.11
N LYS A 779 -12.92 -22.80 36.13
CA LYS A 779 -11.64 -23.41 35.80
C LYS A 779 -11.02 -22.78 34.54
N VAL A 780 -9.70 -22.63 34.52
CA VAL A 780 -8.95 -22.25 33.34
C VAL A 780 -9.00 -23.39 32.33
N THR A 781 -9.42 -23.09 31.10
CA THR A 781 -9.56 -24.08 30.00
C THR A 781 -8.60 -23.84 28.88
N ASP A 782 -8.11 -22.58 28.72
CA ASP A 782 -7.12 -22.22 27.68
C ASP A 782 -6.32 -20.99 28.13
N ILE A 783 -5.07 -20.94 27.71
CA ILE A 783 -4.15 -19.83 27.98
C ILE A 783 -3.36 -19.53 26.72
N GLN A 784 -3.44 -18.30 26.25
CA GLN A 784 -2.63 -17.77 25.17
C GLN A 784 -1.69 -16.70 25.69
N ILE A 785 -0.41 -16.77 25.33
CA ILE A 785 0.63 -15.82 25.79
C ILE A 785 1.42 -15.37 24.56
N ALA A 786 1.64 -14.07 24.46
CA ALA A 786 2.49 -13.49 23.43
C ALA A 786 3.51 -12.54 24.03
N ASP A 787 4.70 -12.50 23.44
CA ASP A 787 5.70 -11.46 23.64
C ASP A 787 5.54 -10.37 22.58
N PRO A 788 5.01 -9.19 22.93
CA PRO A 788 4.89 -8.09 21.96
C PRO A 788 6.23 -7.57 21.44
N GLN A 789 7.32 -7.86 22.12
CA GLN A 789 8.67 -7.49 21.67
C GLN A 789 9.23 -8.50 20.65
N ASN A 790 8.60 -9.68 20.53
CA ASN A 790 9.01 -10.77 19.63
C ASN A 790 10.51 -11.15 19.75
N GLN A 791 11.05 -11.07 20.97
CA GLN A 791 12.47 -11.37 21.23
C GLN A 791 12.69 -12.83 21.62
N GLU A 792 11.73 -13.43 22.33
CA GLU A 792 11.76 -14.82 22.81
C GLU A 792 10.35 -15.41 22.85
N LYS A 793 10.25 -16.73 22.63
CA LYS A 793 8.99 -17.44 22.95
C LYS A 793 8.86 -17.52 24.47
N LEU A 794 7.81 -16.91 25.01
CA LEU A 794 7.48 -17.00 26.42
C LEU A 794 7.05 -18.42 26.77
N LYS A 795 7.45 -18.89 27.95
CA LYS A 795 7.19 -20.24 28.44
C LYS A 795 6.12 -20.20 29.54
N PRO A 796 4.90 -20.77 29.28
CA PRO A 796 3.90 -20.92 30.33
C PRO A 796 4.47 -21.70 31.51
N GLY A 797 4.15 -21.26 32.75
CA GLY A 797 4.68 -21.83 33.98
C GLY A 797 6.09 -21.37 34.38
N ILE A 798 6.85 -20.71 33.45
CA ILE A 798 8.17 -20.13 33.73
C ILE A 798 8.08 -18.61 33.69
N ASP A 799 7.76 -18.04 32.52
CA ASP A 799 7.68 -16.59 32.33
C ASP A 799 6.35 -16.00 32.80
N VAL A 800 5.28 -16.82 32.82
CA VAL A 800 3.95 -16.46 33.32
C VAL A 800 3.43 -17.58 34.26
N ILE A 801 3.15 -17.23 35.50
CA ILE A 801 2.65 -18.15 36.54
C ILE A 801 1.19 -17.79 36.84
N ILE A 802 0.29 -18.77 36.80
CA ILE A 802 -1.13 -18.60 37.10
C ILE A 802 -1.39 -19.34 38.39
N LEU A 803 -1.91 -18.64 39.40
CA LEU A 803 -2.15 -19.10 40.79
C LEU A 803 -3.63 -19.08 41.11
#